data_0cc6e548bd2d3f7c44ad7003f3ad645e
#
_entry.id   0cc6e548bd2d3f7c44ad7003f3ad645e
#
_cell.length_a   1.000
_cell.length_b   1.000
_cell.length_c   1.000
_cell.angle_alpha   90.00
_cell.angle_beta   90.00
_cell.angle_gamma   90.00
#
_symmetry.space_group_name_H-M   'P 1'
#
loop_
_entity.id
_entity.type
_entity.pdbx_description
1 polymer ?
#
loop_
_entity_poly.entity_id
_entity_poly.type
_entity_poly.pdbx_seq_one_letter_code
_entity_poly.pdbx_strand_id
1 'polypeptide(L)'
;MDLFGSYALLLAFALAIYAIAGGIAAIITRRPLLIKSARNAGFAVCALIWLAFASLVYLFFTDNFSMAYVAEHSNRNLGSLYKFSALWSGQQGSLLFWSFLLSIYVFSALFAYRGKHPELMPYVGVVLASVQLFFLTLNNFVASPFQVLASPGAGGVLRLVSQTDGHGLNPLLQYPEMVIHPPVLYSGYTGFTIPFAFAMAALIGRYPGEKWIHLTRKWTMIAWCFQSAGILLGAHWAYAVLGWGGYWACDPVENASLMPWLTGTAFLHSVMMQEKRGMMRVWNVWLVFTTFLLVIFGTFLTRSGVVSSVHAFAQSSIGRWFVGFLIIIISACLVAFLKNRDYLRSDNQLDSMISRESSFLFNNLILLVACVAVLSGTLFPVLSEAIRGTKISVGPPFFNRVNIPIAMFLLFLTGVGPLLAWRKTSTESLRKNFGWPLIGGVATAVIALAFGLREFYVTLCLMLSGFVTFTVFSEFYRGARVISARTGSNLFSSAAQLAMRNTRRYGGYVIHFGMVLVFIGISGQAFNQDKQMEMSPGQSSSQSLSRSPGTAGAVQAGPYNQDKPAEMKSGSVMTIGPYTLHLQNFDSDQQPNYSSERATIDVDKGGKSVMMLYPQRRFYPSNEESGTMVAISSTLKEDLYVVYAGRSPDSNLPVIHAYLNPLVKWIWLGGLVVVLGTILALLPNRQAVMVMSPATERSPVLGGDGTQPARASISARSQLPKDNV
;
A
#
# COMPACT_ATOMS: atom_id res chain seq x y z
N MET A 1 11.80 -2.32 33.26
CA MET A 1 11.67 -2.37 31.78
C MET A 1 11.30 -1.02 31.17
N ASP A 2 10.48 -0.23 31.85
CA ASP A 2 10.12 1.16 31.50
C ASP A 2 11.37 2.07 31.31
N LEU A 3 12.22 2.16 32.34
CA LEU A 3 13.50 2.89 32.26
C LEU A 3 14.43 2.35 31.17
N PHE A 4 14.42 1.02 30.96
CA PHE A 4 15.28 0.39 29.97
C PHE A 4 14.91 0.81 28.54
N GLY A 5 13.63 0.83 28.21
CA GLY A 5 13.14 1.30 26.91
C GLY A 5 13.47 2.77 26.66
N SER A 6 13.26 3.64 27.67
CA SER A 6 13.59 5.06 27.60
C SER A 6 15.09 5.30 27.39
N TYR A 7 15.95 4.63 28.18
CA TYR A 7 17.40 4.78 28.04
C TYR A 7 17.92 4.22 26.71
N ALA A 8 17.33 3.12 26.21
CA ALA A 8 17.66 2.60 24.89
C ALA A 8 17.38 3.61 23.78
N LEU A 9 16.21 4.30 23.82
CA LEU A 9 15.87 5.37 22.86
C LEU A 9 16.79 6.58 23.00
N LEU A 10 17.14 6.99 24.21
CA LEU A 10 18.02 8.13 24.43
C LEU A 10 19.44 7.84 23.93
N LEU A 11 19.95 6.63 24.18
CA LEU A 11 21.25 6.21 23.67
C LEU A 11 21.23 6.07 22.13
N ALA A 12 20.14 5.55 21.57
CA ALA A 12 19.96 5.50 20.12
C ALA A 12 19.99 6.90 19.49
N PHE A 13 19.36 7.89 20.14
CA PHE A 13 19.39 9.29 19.72
C PHE A 13 20.82 9.86 19.71
N ALA A 14 21.57 9.68 20.79
CA ALA A 14 22.96 10.12 20.89
C ALA A 14 23.86 9.45 19.83
N LEU A 15 23.69 8.14 19.62
CA LEU A 15 24.44 7.40 18.60
C LEU A 15 24.03 7.77 17.16
N ALA A 16 22.77 8.17 16.92
CA ALA A 16 22.35 8.68 15.62
C ALA A 16 23.05 10.02 15.29
N ILE A 17 23.17 10.90 16.26
CA ILE A 17 23.97 12.15 16.11
C ILE A 17 25.43 11.80 15.81
N TYR A 18 26.02 10.86 16.55
CA TYR A 18 27.38 10.40 16.28
C TYR A 18 27.53 9.79 14.88
N ALA A 19 26.57 8.98 14.43
CA ALA A 19 26.58 8.35 13.10
C ALA A 19 26.56 9.42 11.99
N ILE A 20 25.80 10.51 12.17
CA ILE A 20 25.76 11.65 11.23
C ILE A 20 27.10 12.39 11.25
N ALA A 21 27.58 12.83 12.43
CA ALA A 21 28.80 13.59 12.57
C ALA A 21 30.03 12.79 12.09
N GLY A 22 30.14 11.53 12.51
CA GLY A 22 31.17 10.60 12.08
C GLY A 22 31.13 10.28 10.60
N GLY A 23 29.90 10.15 10.03
CA GLY A 23 29.68 9.97 8.60
C GLY A 23 30.11 11.19 7.78
N ILE A 24 29.77 12.41 8.21
CA ILE A 24 30.23 13.66 7.57
C ILE A 24 31.76 13.78 7.67
N ALA A 25 32.34 13.52 8.85
CA ALA A 25 33.80 13.51 9.03
C ALA A 25 34.47 12.46 8.12
N ALA A 26 33.87 11.28 7.97
CA ALA A 26 34.34 10.23 7.07
C ALA A 26 34.31 10.66 5.59
N ILE A 27 33.26 11.36 5.15
CA ILE A 27 33.14 11.92 3.78
C ILE A 27 34.27 12.94 3.54
N ILE A 28 34.48 13.86 4.48
CA ILE A 28 35.48 14.93 4.34
C ILE A 28 36.90 14.36 4.38
N THR A 29 37.20 13.53 5.37
CA THR A 29 38.58 13.05 5.63
C THR A 29 38.95 11.80 4.84
N ARG A 30 37.94 11.08 4.28
CA ARG A 30 38.09 9.79 3.58
C ARG A 30 38.77 8.68 4.42
N ARG A 31 38.78 8.80 5.76
CA ARG A 31 39.42 7.83 6.66
C ARG A 31 38.57 6.56 6.80
N PRO A 32 39.11 5.35 6.44
CA PRO A 32 38.36 4.09 6.50
C PRO A 32 37.84 3.74 7.90
N LEU A 33 38.57 4.11 8.95
CA LEU A 33 38.15 3.88 10.34
C LEU A 33 36.86 4.65 10.69
N LEU A 34 36.75 5.90 10.25
CA LEU A 34 35.54 6.71 10.48
C LEU A 34 34.35 6.15 9.71
N ILE A 35 34.55 5.67 8.48
CA ILE A 35 33.50 5.00 7.71
C ILE A 35 32.97 3.77 8.46
N LYS A 36 33.87 2.94 8.99
CA LYS A 36 33.50 1.76 9.78
C LYS A 36 32.80 2.14 11.07
N SER A 37 33.29 3.16 11.78
CA SER A 37 32.75 3.62 13.07
C SER A 37 31.34 4.18 12.90
N ALA A 38 31.11 5.10 11.95
CA ALA A 38 29.80 5.66 11.67
C ALA A 38 28.78 4.57 11.25
N ARG A 39 29.19 3.61 10.41
CA ARG A 39 28.34 2.47 10.05
C ARG A 39 28.00 1.59 11.25
N ASN A 40 28.97 1.28 12.11
CA ASN A 40 28.73 0.46 13.30
C ASN A 40 27.82 1.19 14.29
N ALA A 41 27.93 2.51 14.42
CA ALA A 41 26.97 3.33 15.17
C ALA A 41 25.56 3.20 14.59
N GLY A 42 25.42 3.21 13.26
CA GLY A 42 24.13 2.94 12.60
C GLY A 42 23.53 1.58 12.96
N PHE A 43 24.35 0.52 13.02
CA PHE A 43 23.89 -0.80 13.50
C PHE A 43 23.48 -0.78 14.97
N ALA A 44 24.24 -0.07 15.82
CA ALA A 44 23.93 0.06 17.24
C ALA A 44 22.61 0.82 17.46
N VAL A 45 22.35 1.89 16.69
CA VAL A 45 21.06 2.60 16.67
C VAL A 45 19.92 1.63 16.37
N CYS A 46 20.06 0.79 15.33
CA CYS A 46 19.04 -0.20 14.99
C CYS A 46 18.79 -1.18 16.14
N ALA A 47 19.83 -1.73 16.73
CA ALA A 47 19.74 -2.67 17.85
C ALA A 47 19.04 -2.06 19.06
N LEU A 48 19.36 -0.81 19.41
CA LEU A 48 18.74 -0.10 20.52
C LEU A 48 17.26 0.19 20.29
N ILE A 49 16.87 0.54 19.06
CA ILE A 49 15.46 0.69 18.69
C ILE A 49 14.71 -0.64 18.83
N TRP A 50 15.32 -1.77 18.42
CA TRP A 50 14.73 -3.11 18.60
C TRP A 50 14.56 -3.48 20.07
N LEU A 51 15.53 -3.13 20.93
CA LEU A 51 15.45 -3.31 22.37
C LEU A 51 14.34 -2.45 22.99
N ALA A 52 14.20 -1.20 22.56
CA ALA A 52 13.11 -0.32 23.01
C ALA A 52 11.74 -0.88 22.58
N PHE A 53 11.61 -1.34 21.35
CA PHE A 53 10.38 -1.97 20.87
C PHE A 53 10.04 -3.24 21.65
N ALA A 54 11.03 -4.11 21.87
CA ALA A 54 10.86 -5.32 22.69
C ALA A 54 10.46 -4.99 24.14
N SER A 55 10.97 -3.90 24.71
CA SER A 55 10.58 -3.43 26.04
C SER A 55 9.10 -3.03 26.07
N LEU A 56 8.61 -2.33 25.04
CA LEU A 56 7.19 -1.97 24.94
C LEU A 56 6.31 -3.22 24.79
N VAL A 57 6.72 -4.20 23.97
CA VAL A 57 6.03 -5.50 23.86
C VAL A 57 5.90 -6.16 25.24
N TYR A 58 6.99 -6.23 25.99
CA TYR A 58 7.00 -6.79 27.33
C TYR A 58 6.01 -6.09 28.27
N LEU A 59 5.95 -4.75 28.25
CA LEU A 59 5.05 -3.96 29.09
C LEU A 59 3.56 -4.22 28.80
N PHE A 60 3.21 -4.41 27.51
CA PHE A 60 1.84 -4.79 27.11
C PHE A 60 1.46 -6.21 27.55
N PHE A 61 2.37 -7.18 27.41
CA PHE A 61 2.08 -8.56 27.77
C PHE A 61 2.13 -8.84 29.29
N THR A 62 2.75 -7.93 30.05
CA THR A 62 2.75 -7.99 31.53
C THR A 62 1.67 -7.09 32.16
N ASP A 63 0.78 -6.49 31.37
CA ASP A 63 -0.29 -5.60 31.82
C ASP A 63 0.22 -4.52 32.77
N ASN A 64 1.33 -3.87 32.40
CA ASN A 64 1.95 -2.83 33.24
C ASN A 64 1.21 -1.49 33.07
N PHE A 65 0.09 -1.33 33.78
CA PHE A 65 -0.73 -0.12 33.75
C PHE A 65 -0.15 1.07 34.59
N SER A 66 1.08 0.98 35.03
CA SER A 66 1.83 2.15 35.48
C SER A 66 2.33 3.02 34.31
N MET A 67 2.34 2.45 33.09
CA MET A 67 2.72 3.12 31.87
C MET A 67 1.46 3.72 31.21
N ALA A 68 1.46 5.04 30.98
CA ALA A 68 0.32 5.76 30.41
C ALA A 68 -0.16 5.12 29.08
N TYR A 69 0.77 4.82 28.18
CA TYR A 69 0.44 4.26 26.87
C TYR A 69 -0.19 2.87 26.97
N VAL A 70 0.27 2.01 27.91
CA VAL A 70 -0.29 0.67 28.11
C VAL A 70 -1.69 0.77 28.74
N ALA A 71 -1.87 1.65 29.73
CA ALA A 71 -3.16 1.88 30.38
C ALA A 71 -4.23 2.43 29.42
N GLU A 72 -3.83 3.29 28.47
CA GLU A 72 -4.75 3.86 27.50
C GLU A 72 -5.19 2.89 26.39
N HIS A 73 -4.37 1.90 26.05
CA HIS A 73 -4.55 1.09 24.82
C HIS A 73 -4.69 -0.42 25.07
N SER A 74 -4.71 -0.86 26.34
CA SER A 74 -4.85 -2.29 26.70
C SER A 74 -5.71 -2.46 27.92
N ASN A 75 -6.19 -3.70 28.15
CA ASN A 75 -6.77 -4.15 29.41
C ASN A 75 -6.47 -5.63 29.64
N ARG A 76 -6.77 -6.15 30.82
CA ARG A 76 -6.49 -7.54 31.20
C ARG A 76 -7.25 -8.55 30.34
N ASN A 77 -8.48 -8.21 29.94
CA ASN A 77 -9.36 -9.07 29.16
C ASN A 77 -9.10 -9.05 27.65
N LEU A 78 -8.18 -8.17 27.20
CA LEU A 78 -7.83 -8.06 25.79
C LEU A 78 -7.04 -9.29 25.32
N GLY A 79 -7.48 -9.93 24.26
CA GLY A 79 -6.80 -11.10 23.70
C GLY A 79 -5.36 -10.81 23.26
N SER A 80 -4.45 -11.75 23.41
CA SER A 80 -3.00 -11.58 23.15
C SER A 80 -2.68 -11.02 21.77
N LEU A 81 -3.45 -11.41 20.74
CA LEU A 81 -3.28 -10.88 19.38
C LEU A 81 -3.54 -9.37 19.32
N TYR A 82 -4.58 -8.92 20.03
CA TYR A 82 -4.93 -7.50 20.10
C TYR A 82 -4.02 -6.72 21.06
N LYS A 83 -3.50 -7.34 22.14
CA LYS A 83 -2.42 -6.73 22.95
C LYS A 83 -1.18 -6.45 22.09
N PHE A 84 -0.85 -7.35 21.16
CA PHE A 84 0.25 -7.13 20.22
C PHE A 84 -0.06 -6.00 19.23
N SER A 85 -1.28 -5.95 18.66
CA SER A 85 -1.65 -4.86 17.74
C SER A 85 -1.83 -3.51 18.43
N ALA A 86 -2.12 -3.48 19.72
CA ALA A 86 -2.21 -2.27 20.53
C ALA A 86 -0.87 -1.49 20.59
N LEU A 87 0.26 -2.16 20.34
CA LEU A 87 1.57 -1.51 20.25
C LEU A 87 1.62 -0.34 19.25
N TRP A 88 0.83 -0.38 18.19
CA TRP A 88 0.75 0.68 17.15
C TRP A 88 -0.60 1.36 17.04
N SER A 89 -1.52 1.11 17.97
CA SER A 89 -2.87 1.67 17.93
C SER A 89 -2.93 3.17 18.21
N GLY A 90 -2.00 3.68 19.01
CA GLY A 90 -1.93 5.09 19.37
C GLY A 90 -0.70 5.78 18.79
N GLN A 91 -0.60 7.10 19.06
CA GLN A 91 0.43 7.95 18.48
C GLN A 91 1.84 7.56 18.89
N GLN A 92 2.10 7.37 20.19
CA GLN A 92 3.42 7.11 20.72
C GLN A 92 3.97 5.78 20.23
N GLY A 93 3.19 4.72 20.36
CA GLY A 93 3.59 3.39 19.93
C GLY A 93 3.73 3.26 18.43
N SER A 94 2.85 3.91 17.63
CA SER A 94 2.96 3.90 16.18
C SER A 94 4.21 4.64 15.66
N LEU A 95 4.70 5.65 16.36
CA LEU A 95 5.98 6.31 16.03
C LEU A 95 7.19 5.44 16.37
N LEU A 96 7.14 4.73 17.51
CA LEU A 96 8.18 3.75 17.83
C LEU A 96 8.17 2.60 16.82
N PHE A 97 6.98 2.13 16.43
CA PHE A 97 6.83 1.10 15.40
C PHE A 97 7.36 1.56 14.03
N TRP A 98 7.13 2.81 13.64
CA TRP A 98 7.74 3.41 12.47
C TRP A 98 9.27 3.39 12.54
N SER A 99 9.83 3.81 13.69
CA SER A 99 11.29 3.78 13.93
C SER A 99 11.83 2.36 13.85
N PHE A 100 11.10 1.39 14.38
CA PHE A 100 11.44 -0.04 14.33
C PHE A 100 11.51 -0.56 12.89
N LEU A 101 10.46 -0.34 12.09
CA LEU A 101 10.44 -0.77 10.67
C LEU A 101 11.51 -0.05 9.85
N LEU A 102 11.68 1.26 10.05
CA LEU A 102 12.75 2.02 9.40
C LEU A 102 14.13 1.44 9.76
N SER A 103 14.36 1.08 11.02
CA SER A 103 15.62 0.49 11.46
C SER A 103 15.91 -0.87 10.80
N ILE A 104 14.88 -1.68 10.53
CA ILE A 104 15.02 -2.94 9.76
C ILE A 104 15.52 -2.64 8.35
N TYR A 105 14.93 -1.65 7.67
CA TYR A 105 15.39 -1.24 6.34
C TYR A 105 16.81 -0.67 6.36
N VAL A 106 17.14 0.18 7.34
CA VAL A 106 18.47 0.76 7.51
C VAL A 106 19.50 -0.32 7.78
N PHE A 107 19.23 -1.22 8.73
CA PHE A 107 20.11 -2.36 9.02
C PHE A 107 20.35 -3.21 7.76
N SER A 108 19.26 -3.56 7.06
CA SER A 108 19.32 -4.40 5.86
C SER A 108 20.12 -3.73 4.74
N ALA A 109 19.97 -2.42 4.53
CA ALA A 109 20.72 -1.67 3.53
C ALA A 109 22.21 -1.57 3.91
N LEU A 110 22.54 -1.19 5.14
CA LEU A 110 23.92 -1.11 5.62
C LEU A 110 24.63 -2.47 5.58
N PHE A 111 23.89 -3.56 5.86
CA PHE A 111 24.41 -4.93 5.83
C PHE A 111 24.63 -5.43 4.40
N ALA A 112 23.65 -5.27 3.51
CA ALA A 112 23.70 -5.72 2.10
C ALA A 112 24.85 -5.07 1.33
N TYR A 113 25.17 -3.81 1.65
CA TYR A 113 26.23 -3.05 1.00
C TYR A 113 27.49 -2.90 1.87
N ARG A 114 27.63 -3.71 2.92
CA ARG A 114 28.82 -3.72 3.77
C ARG A 114 30.08 -4.01 2.96
N GLY A 115 31.03 -3.08 2.96
CA GLY A 115 32.30 -3.20 2.19
C GLY A 115 32.15 -2.99 0.68
N LYS A 116 30.94 -2.68 0.19
CA LYS A 116 30.66 -2.33 -1.19
C LYS A 116 30.37 -0.85 -1.34
N HIS A 117 30.68 -0.28 -2.51
CA HIS A 117 30.38 1.13 -2.83
C HIS A 117 30.89 2.15 -1.76
N PRO A 118 32.19 2.11 -1.38
CA PRO A 118 32.73 2.94 -0.30
C PRO A 118 32.58 4.45 -0.58
N GLU A 119 32.45 4.85 -1.83
CA GLU A 119 32.25 6.23 -2.26
C GLU A 119 30.80 6.72 -2.05
N LEU A 120 29.81 5.82 -2.01
CA LEU A 120 28.38 6.15 -1.91
C LEU A 120 27.84 5.93 -0.49
N MET A 121 28.21 4.81 0.14
CA MET A 121 27.60 4.36 1.40
C MET A 121 27.75 5.31 2.60
N PRO A 122 28.84 6.10 2.75
CA PRO A 122 28.91 7.12 3.81
C PRO A 122 27.81 8.17 3.68
N TYR A 123 27.52 8.65 2.46
CA TYR A 123 26.43 9.60 2.20
C TYR A 123 25.05 8.95 2.48
N VAL A 124 24.83 7.72 2.03
CA VAL A 124 23.60 6.96 2.31
C VAL A 124 23.41 6.84 3.82
N GLY A 125 24.47 6.47 4.56
CA GLY A 125 24.43 6.33 6.02
C GLY A 125 24.05 7.63 6.73
N VAL A 126 24.60 8.78 6.30
CA VAL A 126 24.25 10.10 6.85
C VAL A 126 22.78 10.43 6.63
N VAL A 127 22.27 10.24 5.41
CA VAL A 127 20.86 10.53 5.11
C VAL A 127 19.93 9.62 5.92
N LEU A 128 20.20 8.31 5.98
CA LEU A 128 19.42 7.36 6.75
C LEU A 128 19.43 7.68 8.25
N ALA A 129 20.60 7.99 8.81
CA ALA A 129 20.73 8.38 10.21
C ALA A 129 20.00 9.69 10.52
N SER A 130 19.97 10.65 9.57
CA SER A 130 19.22 11.92 9.71
C SER A 130 17.71 11.68 9.77
N VAL A 131 17.17 10.79 8.95
CA VAL A 131 15.75 10.42 9.02
C VAL A 131 15.44 9.68 10.32
N GLN A 132 16.30 8.75 10.74
CA GLN A 132 16.14 8.07 12.04
C GLN A 132 16.21 9.05 13.22
N LEU A 133 17.12 10.04 13.18
CA LEU A 133 17.26 11.05 14.21
C LEU A 133 15.96 11.84 14.41
N PHE A 134 15.27 12.21 13.32
CA PHE A 134 13.97 12.88 13.42
C PHE A 134 12.95 12.03 14.19
N PHE A 135 12.77 10.77 13.84
CA PHE A 135 11.83 9.91 14.56
C PHE A 135 12.26 9.62 16.00
N LEU A 136 13.57 9.49 16.25
CA LEU A 136 14.10 9.36 17.61
C LEU A 136 13.89 10.63 18.45
N THR A 137 13.94 11.82 17.84
CA THR A 137 13.56 13.08 18.49
C THR A 137 12.10 13.03 18.95
N LEU A 138 11.19 12.58 18.07
CA LEU A 138 9.78 12.46 18.42
C LEU A 138 9.56 11.44 19.55
N ASN A 139 10.19 10.27 19.45
CA ASN A 139 10.04 9.18 20.44
C ASN A 139 10.62 9.52 21.82
N ASN A 140 11.65 10.39 21.91
CA ASN A 140 12.24 10.76 23.18
C ASN A 140 11.57 11.99 23.82
N PHE A 141 11.27 13.03 23.01
CA PHE A 141 10.99 14.37 23.55
C PHE A 141 9.57 14.88 23.27
N VAL A 142 8.82 14.24 22.36
CA VAL A 142 7.52 14.73 21.94
C VAL A 142 6.39 13.74 22.25
N ALA A 143 6.61 12.46 21.95
CA ALA A 143 5.60 11.41 22.10
C ALA A 143 6.27 10.10 22.54
N SER A 144 6.75 10.08 23.77
CA SER A 144 7.42 8.89 24.32
C SER A 144 6.38 7.82 24.71
N PRO A 145 6.56 6.56 24.27
CA PRO A 145 5.71 5.45 24.68
C PRO A 145 6.00 4.94 26.11
N PHE A 146 7.07 5.46 26.75
CA PHE A 146 7.53 5.06 28.07
C PHE A 146 7.22 6.11 29.15
N GLN A 147 6.20 6.94 28.95
CA GLN A 147 5.74 7.85 29.96
C GLN A 147 5.03 7.08 31.08
N VAL A 148 5.44 7.34 32.32
CA VAL A 148 4.78 6.78 33.51
C VAL A 148 3.50 7.57 33.83
N LEU A 149 2.49 6.86 34.31
CA LEU A 149 1.26 7.48 34.74
C LEU A 149 1.51 8.18 36.08
N ALA A 150 1.29 9.48 36.12
CA ALA A 150 1.50 10.30 37.31
C ALA A 150 0.27 11.16 37.57
N SER A 151 -0.11 11.26 38.85
CA SER A 151 -1.21 12.13 39.33
C SER A 151 -0.65 13.23 40.24
N PRO A 152 -1.20 14.44 40.20
CA PRO A 152 -0.85 15.47 41.13
C PRO A 152 -1.17 15.05 42.58
N GLY A 153 -0.17 14.94 43.42
CA GLY A 153 -0.33 14.69 44.84
C GLY A 153 -0.47 16.00 45.67
N ALA A 154 -0.70 15.88 46.96
CA ALA A 154 -0.71 17.01 47.88
C ALA A 154 0.59 17.81 47.78
N GLY A 155 0.52 19.12 47.61
CA GLY A 155 1.65 20.03 47.47
C GLY A 155 2.24 20.11 46.07
N GLY A 156 1.56 19.59 45.00
CA GLY A 156 2.02 19.69 43.61
C GLY A 156 3.10 18.67 43.22
N VAL A 157 3.46 17.73 44.09
CA VAL A 157 4.42 16.63 43.81
C VAL A 157 3.69 15.57 43.01
N LEU A 158 4.24 15.22 41.81
CA LEU A 158 3.69 14.13 41.02
C LEU A 158 3.96 12.78 41.70
N ARG A 159 2.87 12.04 41.97
CA ARG A 159 2.94 10.66 42.46
C ARG A 159 2.71 9.69 41.31
N LEU A 160 3.55 8.65 41.23
CA LEU A 160 3.34 7.52 40.34
C LEU A 160 2.04 6.80 40.72
N VAL A 161 1.17 6.61 39.74
CA VAL A 161 -0.11 5.92 39.91
C VAL A 161 -0.09 4.68 39.02
N SER A 162 -0.57 3.56 39.55
CA SER A 162 -0.87 2.39 38.73
C SER A 162 -2.36 2.16 38.76
N GLN A 163 -2.97 2.03 37.62
CA GLN A 163 -4.37 1.64 37.50
C GLN A 163 -4.52 0.14 37.74
N THR A 164 -5.67 -0.29 38.25
CA THR A 164 -5.99 -1.70 38.43
C THR A 164 -6.20 -2.43 37.12
N ASP A 165 -6.74 -1.71 36.11
CA ASP A 165 -6.93 -2.16 34.74
C ASP A 165 -6.81 -0.97 33.78
N GLY A 166 -6.66 -1.23 32.47
CA GLY A 166 -6.58 -0.20 31.45
C GLY A 166 -7.90 0.03 30.72
N HIS A 167 -7.95 1.10 29.91
CA HIS A 167 -9.12 1.52 29.14
C HIS A 167 -9.47 0.60 27.96
N GLY A 168 -8.52 -0.28 27.55
CA GLY A 168 -8.70 -1.19 26.44
C GLY A 168 -8.39 -0.59 25.07
N LEU A 169 -8.48 -1.43 24.05
CA LEU A 169 -8.22 -1.05 22.66
C LEU A 169 -9.52 -0.57 22.02
N ASN A 170 -9.44 0.50 21.21
CA ASN A 170 -10.58 0.99 20.43
C ASN A 170 -11.24 -0.16 19.65
N PRO A 171 -12.58 -0.30 19.68
CA PRO A 171 -13.32 -1.38 19.03
C PRO A 171 -13.03 -1.56 17.53
N LEU A 172 -12.86 -0.45 16.79
CA LEU A 172 -12.54 -0.50 15.35
C LEU A 172 -11.19 -1.15 15.06
N LEU A 173 -10.29 -1.19 16.05
CA LEU A 173 -8.97 -1.81 15.95
C LEU A 173 -8.95 -3.28 16.39
N GLN A 174 -10.05 -3.77 17.00
CA GLN A 174 -10.19 -5.16 17.43
C GLN A 174 -10.71 -6.05 16.30
N TYR A 175 -10.00 -6.03 15.16
CA TYR A 175 -10.31 -6.81 14.00
C TYR A 175 -9.03 -7.42 13.38
N PRO A 176 -9.07 -8.65 12.83
CA PRO A 176 -7.85 -9.32 12.34
C PRO A 176 -7.06 -8.53 11.30
N GLU A 177 -7.74 -7.82 10.40
CA GLU A 177 -7.08 -7.00 9.38
C GLU A 177 -6.26 -5.86 9.98
N MET A 178 -6.67 -5.30 11.13
CA MET A 178 -5.91 -4.26 11.84
C MET A 178 -4.64 -4.76 12.50
N VAL A 179 -4.49 -6.07 12.66
CA VAL A 179 -3.21 -6.66 13.09
C VAL A 179 -2.20 -6.63 11.96
N ILE A 180 -2.65 -6.80 10.70
CA ILE A 180 -1.78 -6.99 9.53
C ILE A 180 -1.64 -5.70 8.69
N HIS A 181 -2.73 -4.93 8.52
CA HIS A 181 -2.75 -3.75 7.66
C HIS A 181 -1.70 -2.68 8.03
N PRO A 182 -1.61 -2.16 9.29
CA PRO A 182 -0.66 -1.12 9.62
C PRO A 182 0.81 -1.56 9.46
N PRO A 183 1.25 -2.75 9.91
CA PRO A 183 2.59 -3.25 9.64
C PRO A 183 2.95 -3.29 8.16
N VAL A 184 2.04 -3.74 7.31
CA VAL A 184 2.25 -3.83 5.86
C VAL A 184 2.33 -2.43 5.24
N LEU A 185 1.40 -1.53 5.56
CA LEU A 185 1.38 -0.16 5.04
C LEU A 185 2.63 0.63 5.49
N TYR A 186 2.98 0.56 6.77
CA TYR A 186 4.16 1.25 7.31
C TYR A 186 5.46 0.69 6.74
N SER A 187 5.53 -0.61 6.41
CA SER A 187 6.67 -1.16 5.68
C SER A 187 6.81 -0.55 4.29
N GLY A 188 5.70 -0.28 3.59
CA GLY A 188 5.70 0.47 2.34
C GLY A 188 6.24 1.89 2.51
N TYR A 189 5.70 2.63 3.46
CA TYR A 189 6.10 4.00 3.77
C TYR A 189 7.58 4.11 4.14
N THR A 190 8.02 3.36 5.15
CA THR A 190 9.40 3.39 5.63
C THR A 190 10.39 2.91 4.57
N GLY A 191 9.97 1.96 3.72
CA GLY A 191 10.78 1.41 2.64
C GLY A 191 11.19 2.43 1.59
N PHE A 192 10.36 3.45 1.30
CA PHE A 192 10.70 4.53 0.36
C PHE A 192 11.82 5.44 0.85
N THR A 193 12.19 5.37 2.13
CA THR A 193 13.37 6.07 2.66
C THR A 193 14.67 5.56 2.01
N ILE A 194 14.74 4.28 1.63
CA ILE A 194 15.96 3.73 1.02
C ILE A 194 16.25 4.34 -0.37
N PRO A 195 15.33 4.28 -1.36
CA PRO A 195 15.59 4.92 -2.66
C PRO A 195 15.82 6.43 -2.52
N PHE A 196 15.14 7.12 -1.59
CA PHE A 196 15.39 8.53 -1.29
C PHE A 196 16.84 8.77 -0.82
N ALA A 197 17.32 7.98 0.15
CA ALA A 197 18.67 8.13 0.70
C ALA A 197 19.75 7.87 -0.36
N PHE A 198 19.56 6.87 -1.22
CA PHE A 198 20.48 6.60 -2.30
C PHE A 198 20.45 7.68 -3.38
N ALA A 199 19.29 8.24 -3.72
CA ALA A 199 19.17 9.33 -4.68
C ALA A 199 19.86 10.60 -4.17
N MET A 200 19.62 10.99 -2.89
CA MET A 200 20.31 12.10 -2.24
C MET A 200 21.83 11.88 -2.20
N ALA A 201 22.26 10.69 -1.78
CA ALA A 201 23.67 10.34 -1.73
C ALA A 201 24.34 10.39 -3.11
N ALA A 202 23.69 9.85 -4.13
CA ALA A 202 24.20 9.87 -5.51
C ALA A 202 24.29 11.30 -6.05
N LEU A 203 23.32 12.14 -5.74
CA LEU A 203 23.29 13.54 -6.18
C LEU A 203 24.37 14.37 -5.48
N ILE A 204 24.50 14.28 -4.15
CA ILE A 204 25.48 15.04 -3.36
C ILE A 204 26.92 14.54 -3.65
N GLY A 205 27.12 13.24 -3.72
CA GLY A 205 28.39 12.60 -3.98
C GLY A 205 28.78 12.53 -5.46
N ARG A 206 27.92 13.01 -6.36
CA ARG A 206 28.08 12.91 -7.83
C ARG A 206 28.48 11.48 -8.27
N TYR A 207 27.79 10.47 -7.70
CA TYR A 207 28.10 9.08 -7.96
C TYR A 207 27.87 8.71 -9.41
N PRO A 208 28.85 8.11 -10.11
CA PRO A 208 28.86 8.04 -11.57
C PRO A 208 27.71 7.20 -12.14
N GLY A 209 27.02 7.78 -13.12
CA GLY A 209 26.06 7.11 -13.98
C GLY A 209 24.77 6.66 -13.30
N GLU A 210 24.24 5.56 -13.78
CA GLU A 210 22.94 5.01 -13.40
C GLU A 210 23.03 3.93 -12.31
N LYS A 211 24.24 3.70 -11.77
CA LYS A 211 24.53 2.61 -10.81
C LYS A 211 23.66 2.67 -9.56
N TRP A 212 23.37 3.87 -9.05
CA TRP A 212 22.51 4.02 -7.86
C TRP A 212 21.08 3.49 -8.09
N ILE A 213 20.56 3.61 -9.33
CA ILE A 213 19.24 3.08 -9.71
C ILE A 213 19.22 1.56 -9.62
N HIS A 214 20.27 0.90 -10.12
CA HIS A 214 20.37 -0.56 -10.04
C HIS A 214 20.43 -1.04 -8.59
N LEU A 215 21.09 -0.28 -7.70
CA LEU A 215 21.16 -0.58 -6.28
C LEU A 215 19.81 -0.43 -5.58
N THR A 216 19.03 0.58 -5.94
CA THR A 216 17.76 0.90 -5.27
C THR A 216 16.55 0.18 -5.85
N ARG A 217 16.63 -0.34 -7.06
CA ARG A 217 15.48 -0.93 -7.77
C ARG A 217 14.71 -1.96 -6.95
N LYS A 218 15.41 -2.92 -6.33
CA LYS A 218 14.75 -3.94 -5.51
C LYS A 218 14.08 -3.34 -4.28
N TRP A 219 14.73 -2.37 -3.63
CA TRP A 219 14.18 -1.65 -2.48
C TRP A 219 12.90 -0.90 -2.84
N THR A 220 12.92 -0.20 -3.97
CA THR A 220 11.73 0.50 -4.48
C THR A 220 10.58 -0.46 -4.76
N MET A 221 10.86 -1.60 -5.41
CA MET A 221 9.83 -2.62 -5.69
C MET A 221 9.28 -3.26 -4.41
N ILE A 222 10.13 -3.50 -3.40
CA ILE A 222 9.71 -4.02 -2.09
C ILE A 222 8.80 -2.98 -1.40
N ALA A 223 9.24 -1.72 -1.31
CA ALA A 223 8.45 -0.65 -0.72
C ALA A 223 7.10 -0.48 -1.44
N TRP A 224 7.10 -0.48 -2.77
CA TRP A 224 5.89 -0.38 -3.58
C TRP A 224 4.95 -1.59 -3.41
N CYS A 225 5.49 -2.81 -3.27
CA CYS A 225 4.71 -4.01 -3.00
C CYS A 225 3.99 -3.91 -1.65
N PHE A 226 4.72 -3.54 -0.59
CA PHE A 226 4.14 -3.35 0.73
C PHE A 226 3.12 -2.21 0.74
N GLN A 227 3.38 -1.11 0.04
CA GLN A 227 2.44 0.00 -0.10
C GLN A 227 1.15 -0.45 -0.81
N SER A 228 1.27 -1.19 -1.92
CA SER A 228 0.12 -1.72 -2.66
C SER A 228 -0.70 -2.68 -1.80
N ALA A 229 -0.05 -3.64 -1.15
CA ALA A 229 -0.70 -4.59 -0.26
C ALA A 229 -1.34 -3.88 0.95
N GLY A 230 -0.66 -2.87 1.51
CA GLY A 230 -1.16 -2.09 2.64
C GLY A 230 -2.42 -1.31 2.28
N ILE A 231 -2.46 -0.62 1.13
CA ILE A 231 -3.65 0.09 0.66
C ILE A 231 -4.83 -0.87 0.48
N LEU A 232 -4.60 -2.03 -0.13
CA LEU A 232 -5.65 -3.03 -0.36
C LEU A 232 -6.18 -3.65 0.94
N LEU A 233 -5.29 -3.95 1.90
CA LEU A 233 -5.68 -4.44 3.22
C LEU A 233 -6.46 -3.38 4.01
N GLY A 234 -6.09 -2.10 3.90
CA GLY A 234 -6.84 -0.99 4.50
C GLY A 234 -8.23 -0.82 3.90
N ALA A 235 -8.34 -0.93 2.57
CA ALA A 235 -9.63 -0.91 1.89
C ALA A 235 -10.52 -2.11 2.30
N HIS A 236 -9.93 -3.30 2.48
CA HIS A 236 -10.64 -4.47 2.97
C HIS A 236 -11.10 -4.30 4.43
N TRP A 237 -10.23 -3.76 5.30
CA TRP A 237 -10.60 -3.43 6.67
C TRP A 237 -11.75 -2.42 6.73
N ALA A 238 -11.68 -1.33 5.96
CA ALA A 238 -12.76 -0.35 5.88
C ALA A 238 -14.08 -0.99 5.45
N TYR A 239 -14.04 -1.89 4.45
CA TYR A 239 -15.18 -2.66 3.99
C TYR A 239 -15.74 -3.60 5.04
N ALA A 240 -14.89 -4.25 5.84
CA ALA A 240 -15.32 -5.24 6.83
C ALA A 240 -15.79 -4.64 8.16
N VAL A 241 -15.37 -3.40 8.52
CA VAL A 241 -15.51 -2.87 9.88
C VAL A 241 -16.42 -1.64 9.97
N LEU A 242 -16.34 -0.72 8.99
CA LEU A 242 -16.99 0.58 9.13
C LEU A 242 -18.51 0.56 8.91
N GLY A 243 -19.07 -0.51 8.34
CA GLY A 243 -20.52 -0.71 8.23
C GLY A 243 -21.25 0.18 7.20
N TRP A 244 -20.53 0.93 6.37
CA TRP A 244 -21.10 1.82 5.35
C TRP A 244 -21.21 1.20 3.94
N GLY A 245 -20.90 -0.10 3.80
CA GLY A 245 -21.05 -0.84 2.56
C GLY A 245 -20.01 -0.56 1.48
N GLY A 246 -19.03 0.32 1.72
CA GLY A 246 -17.99 0.67 0.77
C GLY A 246 -16.58 0.32 1.26
N TYR A 247 -15.61 0.40 0.36
CA TYR A 247 -14.20 0.05 0.62
C TYR A 247 -13.23 1.24 0.47
N TRP A 248 -13.71 2.41 0.00
CA TRP A 248 -12.90 3.62 -0.18
C TRP A 248 -13.79 4.86 -0.07
N ALA A 249 -13.61 5.62 1.01
CA ALA A 249 -14.41 6.80 1.32
C ALA A 249 -13.85 8.11 0.75
N CYS A 250 -12.69 8.08 0.11
CA CYS A 250 -11.88 9.26 -0.22
C CYS A 250 -11.49 10.07 1.04
N ASP A 251 -11.35 9.38 2.17
CA ASP A 251 -10.87 9.95 3.41
C ASP A 251 -9.46 10.55 3.22
N PRO A 252 -9.13 11.69 3.88
CA PRO A 252 -7.82 12.31 3.77
C PRO A 252 -6.63 11.38 4.06
N VAL A 253 -6.77 10.40 4.95
CA VAL A 253 -5.71 9.43 5.29
C VAL A 253 -5.60 8.34 4.23
N GLU A 254 -6.72 7.87 3.67
CA GLU A 254 -6.73 6.98 2.50
C GLU A 254 -6.02 7.65 1.33
N ASN A 255 -6.42 8.89 1.01
CA ASN A 255 -5.79 9.70 -0.05
C ASN A 255 -4.30 9.93 0.21
N ALA A 256 -3.90 10.18 1.46
CA ALA A 256 -2.50 10.32 1.86
C ALA A 256 -1.67 9.07 1.55
N SER A 257 -2.28 7.89 1.63
CA SER A 257 -1.62 6.63 1.28
C SER A 257 -1.47 6.42 -0.23
N LEU A 258 -2.44 6.90 -1.01
CA LEU A 258 -2.49 6.77 -2.46
C LEU A 258 -1.44 7.66 -3.17
N MET A 259 -1.21 8.88 -2.67
CA MET A 259 -0.31 9.84 -3.31
C MET A 259 1.13 9.33 -3.50
N PRO A 260 1.84 8.81 -2.46
CA PRO A 260 3.18 8.24 -2.64
C PRO A 260 3.18 6.96 -3.49
N TRP A 261 2.07 6.21 -3.52
CA TRP A 261 1.91 5.07 -4.41
C TRP A 261 1.87 5.49 -5.89
N LEU A 262 1.16 6.57 -6.24
CA LEU A 262 1.09 7.13 -7.59
C LEU A 262 2.47 7.61 -8.07
N THR A 263 3.17 8.40 -7.24
CA THR A 263 4.51 8.91 -7.59
C THR A 263 5.58 7.83 -7.60
N GLY A 264 5.50 6.85 -6.69
CA GLY A 264 6.34 5.66 -6.68
C GLY A 264 6.13 4.78 -7.91
N THR A 265 4.88 4.64 -8.39
CA THR A 265 4.54 3.96 -9.65
C THR A 265 5.14 4.69 -10.85
N ALA A 266 5.02 6.02 -10.91
CA ALA A 266 5.67 6.83 -11.93
C ALA A 266 7.20 6.64 -11.93
N PHE A 267 7.82 6.60 -10.75
CA PHE A 267 9.25 6.34 -10.60
C PHE A 267 9.65 4.97 -11.13
N LEU A 268 8.91 3.90 -10.80
CA LEU A 268 9.20 2.54 -11.30
C LEU A 268 9.16 2.45 -12.83
N HIS A 269 8.26 3.16 -13.48
CA HIS A 269 8.18 3.23 -14.94
C HIS A 269 9.31 4.09 -15.54
N SER A 270 9.59 5.23 -14.94
CA SER A 270 10.60 6.17 -15.43
C SER A 270 12.03 5.65 -15.31
N VAL A 271 12.32 4.88 -14.26
CA VAL A 271 13.62 4.21 -14.06
C VAL A 271 13.99 3.32 -15.22
N MET A 272 13.03 2.62 -15.84
CA MET A 272 13.29 1.78 -17.00
C MET A 272 13.80 2.58 -18.23
N MET A 273 13.34 3.82 -18.37
CA MET A 273 13.82 4.73 -19.42
C MET A 273 15.26 5.18 -19.17
N GLN A 274 15.58 5.51 -17.93
CA GLN A 274 16.94 5.88 -17.56
C GLN A 274 17.90 4.70 -17.73
N GLU A 275 17.53 3.49 -17.27
CA GLU A 275 18.34 2.29 -17.42
C GLU A 275 18.62 1.91 -18.90
N LYS A 276 17.65 2.13 -19.80
CA LYS A 276 17.75 1.72 -21.21
C LYS A 276 18.26 2.81 -22.13
N ARG A 277 17.99 4.08 -21.82
CA ARG A 277 18.20 5.21 -22.73
C ARG A 277 18.99 6.36 -22.12
N GLY A 278 19.33 6.33 -20.83
CA GLY A 278 20.00 7.44 -20.13
C GLY A 278 19.14 8.73 -20.04
N MET A 279 17.83 8.61 -20.29
CA MET A 279 16.89 9.73 -20.31
C MET A 279 16.23 9.91 -18.93
N MET A 280 15.62 11.08 -18.70
CA MET A 280 14.76 11.38 -17.54
C MET A 280 15.48 11.37 -16.17
N ARG A 281 16.77 11.71 -16.13
CA ARG A 281 17.56 11.75 -14.88
C ARG A 281 16.99 12.77 -13.88
N VAL A 282 16.67 13.98 -14.32
CA VAL A 282 16.03 15.02 -13.49
C VAL A 282 14.69 14.56 -12.97
N TRP A 283 13.87 13.98 -13.85
CA TRP A 283 12.53 13.50 -13.53
C TRP A 283 12.55 12.42 -12.45
N ASN A 284 13.46 11.45 -12.58
CA ASN A 284 13.60 10.35 -11.62
C ASN A 284 14.01 10.84 -10.22
N VAL A 285 14.92 11.80 -10.14
CA VAL A 285 15.32 12.38 -8.86
C VAL A 285 14.14 13.08 -8.20
N TRP A 286 13.37 13.88 -8.96
CA TRP A 286 12.19 14.55 -8.41
C TRP A 286 11.08 13.59 -8.03
N LEU A 287 10.85 12.52 -8.79
CA LEU A 287 9.85 11.48 -8.43
C LEU A 287 10.19 10.80 -7.10
N VAL A 288 11.45 10.42 -6.90
CA VAL A 288 11.90 9.83 -5.62
C VAL A 288 11.76 10.82 -4.47
N PHE A 289 12.16 12.08 -4.66
CA PHE A 289 12.03 13.12 -3.65
C PHE A 289 10.56 13.35 -3.30
N THR A 290 9.72 13.54 -4.29
CA THR A 290 8.27 13.75 -4.10
C THR A 290 7.62 12.55 -3.42
N THR A 291 7.98 11.31 -3.79
CA THR A 291 7.45 10.10 -3.16
C THR A 291 7.77 10.09 -1.66
N PHE A 292 9.03 10.36 -1.28
CA PHE A 292 9.41 10.41 0.13
C PHE A 292 8.75 11.58 0.87
N LEU A 293 8.70 12.77 0.26
CA LEU A 293 8.03 13.94 0.83
C LEU A 293 6.53 13.67 1.07
N LEU A 294 5.85 12.98 0.15
CA LEU A 294 4.45 12.61 0.30
C LEU A 294 4.24 11.53 1.38
N VAL A 295 5.20 10.63 1.60
CA VAL A 295 5.17 9.71 2.76
C VAL A 295 5.21 10.48 4.08
N ILE A 296 6.12 11.43 4.23
CA ILE A 296 6.22 12.26 5.44
C ILE A 296 4.99 13.17 5.58
N PHE A 297 4.51 13.74 4.48
CA PHE A 297 3.31 14.55 4.45
C PHE A 297 2.05 13.75 4.82
N GLY A 298 1.90 12.51 4.32
CA GLY A 298 0.80 11.62 4.71
C GLY A 298 0.84 11.30 6.21
N THR A 299 2.05 11.09 6.76
CA THR A 299 2.24 10.90 8.20
C THR A 299 1.88 12.16 9.00
N PHE A 300 2.18 13.34 8.47
CA PHE A 300 1.74 14.62 9.02
C PHE A 300 0.21 14.73 9.04
N LEU A 301 -0.48 14.46 7.94
CA LEU A 301 -1.94 14.55 7.86
C LEU A 301 -2.62 13.64 8.87
N THR A 302 -2.13 12.40 9.02
CA THR A 302 -2.70 11.41 9.94
C THR A 302 -2.60 11.82 11.41
N ARG A 303 -1.59 12.63 11.80
CA ARG A 303 -1.23 12.89 13.20
C ARG A 303 -1.38 14.34 13.64
N SER A 304 -1.59 15.27 12.71
CA SER A 304 -1.64 16.71 13.02
C SER A 304 -3.01 17.20 13.49
N GLY A 305 -4.08 16.43 13.21
CA GLY A 305 -5.46 16.87 13.43
C GLY A 305 -5.91 18.00 12.47
N VAL A 306 -5.13 18.34 11.45
CA VAL A 306 -5.45 19.37 10.45
C VAL A 306 -6.64 18.96 9.57
N VAL A 307 -6.79 17.65 9.35
CA VAL A 307 -7.90 17.08 8.58
C VAL A 307 -8.74 16.16 9.46
N SER A 308 -10.06 16.19 9.27
CA SER A 308 -10.97 15.24 9.92
C SER A 308 -10.89 13.90 9.19
N SER A 309 -10.65 12.80 9.92
CA SER A 309 -10.55 11.46 9.38
C SER A 309 -10.98 10.42 10.42
N VAL A 310 -11.64 9.36 9.99
CA VAL A 310 -11.93 8.18 10.81
C VAL A 310 -10.67 7.43 11.26
N HIS A 311 -9.53 7.71 10.62
CA HIS A 311 -8.22 7.15 10.94
C HIS A 311 -7.36 8.06 11.86
N ALA A 312 -7.87 9.23 12.25
CA ALA A 312 -7.16 10.16 13.12
C ALA A 312 -7.50 9.89 14.58
N PHE A 313 -6.90 8.86 15.16
CA PHE A 313 -7.16 8.44 16.56
C PHE A 313 -6.53 9.35 17.62
N ALA A 314 -5.72 10.36 17.24
CA ALA A 314 -5.15 11.32 18.17
C ALA A 314 -4.87 12.66 17.51
N GLN A 315 -5.40 13.73 18.07
CA GLN A 315 -5.02 15.09 17.71
C GLN A 315 -3.92 15.57 18.66
N SER A 316 -2.80 16.05 18.11
CA SER A 316 -1.68 16.48 18.93
C SER A 316 -0.85 17.58 18.29
N SER A 317 -0.04 18.26 19.14
CA SER A 317 0.89 19.32 18.72
C SER A 317 2.08 18.83 17.87
N ILE A 318 2.12 17.54 17.53
CA ILE A 318 3.24 16.92 16.78
C ILE A 318 3.33 17.45 15.33
N GLY A 319 2.25 17.98 14.79
CA GLY A 319 2.18 18.51 13.44
C GLY A 319 3.27 19.54 13.12
N ARG A 320 3.61 20.42 14.06
CA ARG A 320 4.68 21.44 13.90
C ARG A 320 6.06 20.81 13.63
N TRP A 321 6.36 19.65 14.25
CA TRP A 321 7.62 18.93 14.05
C TRP A 321 7.71 18.33 12.65
N PHE A 322 6.62 17.78 12.15
CA PHE A 322 6.55 17.27 10.78
C PHE A 322 6.67 18.40 9.75
N VAL A 323 6.03 19.55 9.98
CA VAL A 323 6.17 20.74 9.10
C VAL A 323 7.64 21.21 9.08
N GLY A 324 8.27 21.34 10.25
CA GLY A 324 9.70 21.70 10.34
C GLY A 324 10.59 20.70 9.58
N PHE A 325 10.33 19.41 9.74
CA PHE A 325 11.08 18.38 9.04
C PHE A 325 10.87 18.41 7.52
N LEU A 326 9.63 18.63 7.05
CA LEU A 326 9.32 18.79 5.63
C LEU A 326 10.07 19.99 5.03
N ILE A 327 10.10 21.13 5.73
CA ILE A 327 10.85 22.32 5.30
C ILE A 327 12.35 22.00 5.16
N ILE A 328 12.93 21.30 6.14
CA ILE A 328 14.34 20.89 6.12
C ILE A 328 14.62 20.00 4.92
N ILE A 329 13.78 18.96 4.70
CA ILE A 329 13.99 18.02 3.60
C ILE A 329 13.81 18.70 2.25
N ILE A 330 12.75 19.51 2.06
CA ILE A 330 12.51 20.26 0.81
C ILE A 330 13.71 21.16 0.52
N SER A 331 14.20 21.88 1.51
CA SER A 331 15.38 22.74 1.37
C SER A 331 16.63 21.95 1.00
N ALA A 332 16.87 20.80 1.66
CA ALA A 332 18.00 19.91 1.36
C ALA A 332 17.91 19.34 -0.06
N CYS A 333 16.73 18.88 -0.50
CA CYS A 333 16.48 18.41 -1.86
C CYS A 333 16.74 19.51 -2.90
N LEU A 334 16.22 20.72 -2.66
CA LEU A 334 16.38 21.83 -3.56
C LEU A 334 17.85 22.27 -3.67
N VAL A 335 18.56 22.40 -2.53
CA VAL A 335 19.99 22.75 -2.51
C VAL A 335 20.82 21.68 -3.22
N ALA A 336 20.57 20.39 -2.93
CA ALA A 336 21.27 19.31 -3.59
C ALA A 336 21.03 19.30 -5.11
N PHE A 337 19.80 19.55 -5.55
CA PHE A 337 19.42 19.64 -6.95
C PHE A 337 20.11 20.84 -7.65
N LEU A 338 19.98 22.05 -7.10
CA LEU A 338 20.53 23.27 -7.70
C LEU A 338 22.06 23.21 -7.84
N LYS A 339 22.76 22.68 -6.83
CA LYS A 339 24.23 22.52 -6.86
C LYS A 339 24.72 21.46 -7.84
N ASN A 340 23.87 20.49 -8.20
CA ASN A 340 24.27 19.35 -9.01
C ASN A 340 23.42 19.13 -10.27
N ARG A 341 22.72 20.17 -10.75
CA ARG A 341 21.88 20.10 -11.95
C ARG A 341 22.64 19.64 -13.19
N ASP A 342 23.92 19.99 -13.31
CA ASP A 342 24.75 19.58 -14.45
C ASP A 342 25.02 18.08 -14.50
N TYR A 343 25.14 17.44 -13.32
CA TYR A 343 25.24 15.99 -13.18
C TYR A 343 24.00 15.27 -13.71
N LEU A 344 22.82 15.88 -13.67
CA LEU A 344 21.54 15.32 -14.08
C LEU A 344 21.22 15.55 -15.56
N ARG A 345 22.10 16.19 -16.32
CA ARG A 345 21.88 16.45 -17.75
C ARG A 345 21.76 15.12 -18.51
N SER A 346 20.67 14.98 -19.26
CA SER A 346 20.42 13.80 -20.10
C SER A 346 21.08 13.98 -21.47
N ASP A 347 21.75 12.94 -21.97
CA ASP A 347 22.45 12.98 -23.25
C ASP A 347 21.50 12.66 -24.43
N ASN A 348 20.37 12.02 -24.16
CA ASN A 348 19.41 11.58 -25.17
C ASN A 348 18.09 12.32 -25.04
N GLN A 349 17.45 12.59 -26.18
CA GLN A 349 16.14 13.20 -26.32
C GLN A 349 15.11 12.19 -26.84
N LEU A 350 13.82 12.60 -26.83
CA LEU A 350 12.73 11.79 -27.36
C LEU A 350 12.77 11.78 -28.89
N ASP A 351 12.93 10.62 -29.51
CA ASP A 351 13.05 10.49 -30.97
C ASP A 351 11.67 10.57 -31.68
N SER A 352 10.60 10.10 -31.06
CA SER A 352 9.26 10.04 -31.66
C SER A 352 8.16 10.03 -30.61
N MET A 353 7.02 10.67 -30.93
CA MET A 353 5.80 10.63 -30.09
C MET A 353 5.11 9.26 -30.13
N ILE A 354 5.34 8.45 -31.17
CA ILE A 354 4.80 7.09 -31.26
C ILE A 354 5.94 6.09 -30.93
N SER A 355 6.27 6.07 -29.64
CA SER A 355 7.33 5.22 -29.10
C SER A 355 6.97 4.74 -27.69
N ARG A 356 7.66 3.72 -27.23
CA ARG A 356 7.52 3.25 -25.83
C ARG A 356 7.97 4.33 -24.83
N GLU A 357 8.97 5.13 -25.21
CA GLU A 357 9.46 6.24 -24.38
C GLU A 357 8.38 7.28 -24.14
N SER A 358 7.66 7.69 -25.17
CA SER A 358 6.57 8.64 -25.03
C SER A 358 5.41 8.09 -24.19
N SER A 359 5.10 6.78 -24.35
CA SER A 359 4.09 6.10 -23.53
C SER A 359 4.45 6.15 -22.04
N PHE A 360 5.72 5.93 -21.66
CA PHE A 360 6.17 6.09 -20.28
C PHE A 360 6.10 7.55 -19.79
N LEU A 361 6.44 8.51 -20.64
CA LEU A 361 6.33 9.92 -20.30
C LEU A 361 4.88 10.33 -20.02
N PHE A 362 3.94 9.95 -20.91
CA PHE A 362 2.52 10.22 -20.71
C PHE A 362 1.96 9.51 -19.48
N ASN A 363 2.34 8.24 -19.26
CA ASN A 363 1.95 7.51 -18.05
C ASN A 363 2.40 8.25 -16.79
N ASN A 364 3.64 8.72 -16.74
CA ASN A 364 4.15 9.46 -15.59
C ASN A 364 3.44 10.80 -15.39
N LEU A 365 3.17 11.52 -16.47
CA LEU A 365 2.45 12.78 -16.41
C LEU A 365 1.03 12.59 -15.85
N ILE A 366 0.32 11.58 -16.33
CA ILE A 366 -1.05 11.29 -15.89
C ILE A 366 -1.07 10.81 -14.44
N LEU A 367 -0.11 10.00 -14.00
CA LEU A 367 0.02 9.62 -12.59
C LEU A 367 0.27 10.83 -11.67
N LEU A 368 1.06 11.82 -12.15
CA LEU A 368 1.26 13.07 -11.40
C LEU A 368 0.00 13.94 -11.41
N VAL A 369 -0.74 14.01 -12.51
CA VAL A 369 -2.02 14.72 -12.58
C VAL A 369 -3.02 14.10 -11.59
N ALA A 370 -3.10 12.76 -11.53
CA ALA A 370 -3.89 12.07 -10.52
C ALA A 370 -3.46 12.44 -9.09
N CYS A 371 -2.14 12.41 -8.82
CA CYS A 371 -1.60 12.77 -7.52
C CYS A 371 -1.96 14.21 -7.12
N VAL A 372 -1.81 15.18 -8.04
CA VAL A 372 -2.17 16.60 -7.80
C VAL A 372 -3.66 16.76 -7.58
N ALA A 373 -4.50 16.06 -8.34
CA ALA A 373 -5.96 16.09 -8.17
C ALA A 373 -6.37 15.57 -6.78
N VAL A 374 -5.80 14.42 -6.36
CA VAL A 374 -6.05 13.87 -5.03
C VAL A 374 -5.54 14.79 -3.93
N LEU A 375 -4.34 15.35 -4.07
CA LEU A 375 -3.76 16.31 -3.11
C LEU A 375 -4.63 17.57 -2.99
N SER A 376 -5.06 18.13 -4.11
CA SER A 376 -5.88 19.35 -4.15
C SER A 376 -7.23 19.14 -3.44
N GLY A 377 -7.91 18.03 -3.72
CA GLY A 377 -9.17 17.67 -3.04
C GLY A 377 -8.98 17.41 -1.55
N THR A 378 -7.89 16.74 -1.16
CA THR A 378 -7.59 16.44 0.24
C THR A 378 -7.27 17.69 1.06
N LEU A 379 -6.57 18.67 0.46
CA LEU A 379 -6.23 19.93 1.12
C LEU A 379 -7.31 21.00 0.98
N PHE A 380 -8.31 20.81 0.14
CA PHE A 380 -9.34 21.80 -0.13
C PHE A 380 -10.04 22.33 1.12
N PRO A 381 -10.43 21.50 2.12
CA PRO A 381 -11.02 21.99 3.36
C PRO A 381 -10.11 22.98 4.11
N VAL A 382 -8.81 22.70 4.15
CA VAL A 382 -7.82 23.56 4.84
C VAL A 382 -7.62 24.86 4.07
N LEU A 383 -7.53 24.77 2.73
CA LEU A 383 -7.36 25.95 1.88
C LEU A 383 -8.60 26.85 1.89
N SER A 384 -9.81 26.26 1.88
CA SER A 384 -11.05 27.03 1.92
C SER A 384 -11.21 27.74 3.26
N GLU A 385 -10.84 27.10 4.36
CA GLU A 385 -10.84 27.70 5.70
C GLU A 385 -9.85 28.87 5.78
N ALA A 386 -8.64 28.69 5.27
CA ALA A 386 -7.62 29.73 5.27
C ALA A 386 -7.98 30.95 4.40
N ILE A 387 -8.71 30.77 3.28
CA ILE A 387 -9.03 31.83 2.33
C ILE A 387 -10.39 32.48 2.65
N ARG A 388 -11.40 31.67 3.03
CA ARG A 388 -12.79 32.11 3.19
C ARG A 388 -13.29 32.10 4.64
N GLY A 389 -12.49 31.61 5.59
CA GLY A 389 -12.89 31.44 6.98
C GLY A 389 -13.92 30.30 7.18
N THR A 390 -14.27 29.56 6.14
CA THR A 390 -15.24 28.45 6.19
C THR A 390 -14.63 27.16 5.65
N LYS A 391 -14.81 26.08 6.38
CA LYS A 391 -14.29 24.76 6.01
C LYS A 391 -15.28 24.07 5.06
N ILE A 392 -14.89 23.94 3.78
CA ILE A 392 -15.67 23.27 2.74
C ILE A 392 -15.07 21.89 2.49
N SER A 393 -15.78 20.82 2.88
CA SER A 393 -15.34 19.45 2.60
C SER A 393 -15.66 19.04 1.16
N VAL A 394 -14.77 18.21 0.60
CA VAL A 394 -14.90 17.65 -0.76
C VAL A 394 -15.05 16.15 -0.63
N GLY A 395 -16.14 15.61 -1.14
CA GLY A 395 -16.47 14.19 -1.01
C GLY A 395 -16.20 13.37 -2.28
N PRO A 396 -16.61 12.07 -2.28
CA PRO A 396 -16.45 11.14 -3.39
C PRO A 396 -16.91 11.65 -4.75
N PRO A 397 -17.99 12.46 -4.87
CA PRO A 397 -18.42 12.97 -6.19
C PRO A 397 -17.33 13.78 -6.90
N PHE A 398 -16.57 14.61 -6.18
CA PHE A 398 -15.46 15.34 -6.75
C PHE A 398 -14.35 14.40 -7.21
N PHE A 399 -13.89 13.50 -6.33
CA PHE A 399 -12.80 12.58 -6.64
C PHE A 399 -13.16 11.66 -7.79
N ASN A 400 -14.39 11.14 -7.85
CA ASN A 400 -14.86 10.29 -8.93
C ASN A 400 -14.91 11.05 -10.27
N ARG A 401 -15.43 12.28 -10.28
CA ARG A 401 -15.53 13.10 -11.50
C ARG A 401 -14.16 13.37 -12.13
N VAL A 402 -13.13 13.57 -11.31
CA VAL A 402 -11.77 13.88 -11.78
C VAL A 402 -10.98 12.61 -12.08
N ASN A 403 -11.01 11.63 -11.17
CA ASN A 403 -10.11 10.48 -11.26
C ASN A 403 -10.63 9.37 -12.20
N ILE A 404 -11.93 9.22 -12.45
CA ILE A 404 -12.42 8.19 -13.37
C ILE A 404 -11.87 8.40 -14.80
N PRO A 405 -11.97 9.59 -15.43
CA PRO A 405 -11.34 9.81 -16.73
C PRO A 405 -9.84 9.58 -16.76
N ILE A 406 -9.13 10.04 -15.71
CA ILE A 406 -7.70 9.82 -15.56
C ILE A 406 -7.38 8.32 -15.50
N ALA A 407 -8.15 7.56 -14.72
CA ALA A 407 -8.00 6.13 -14.56
C ALA A 407 -8.25 5.37 -15.86
N MET A 408 -9.25 5.79 -16.66
CA MET A 408 -9.51 5.21 -18.00
C MET A 408 -8.33 5.45 -18.94
N PHE A 409 -7.72 6.64 -18.88
CA PHE A 409 -6.55 6.94 -19.71
C PHE A 409 -5.33 6.12 -19.28
N LEU A 410 -5.10 5.93 -17.97
CA LEU A 410 -4.04 5.06 -17.44
C LEU A 410 -4.25 3.60 -17.88
N LEU A 411 -5.49 3.10 -17.83
CA LEU A 411 -5.82 1.76 -18.28
C LEU A 411 -5.56 1.60 -19.79
N PHE A 412 -5.89 2.60 -20.60
CA PHE A 412 -5.55 2.63 -22.01
C PHE A 412 -4.04 2.56 -22.24
N LEU A 413 -3.25 3.40 -21.57
CA LEU A 413 -1.78 3.40 -21.67
C LEU A 413 -1.15 2.07 -21.21
N THR A 414 -1.76 1.40 -20.23
CA THR A 414 -1.33 0.08 -19.75
C THR A 414 -1.39 -0.97 -20.87
N GLY A 415 -2.38 -0.90 -21.74
CA GLY A 415 -2.50 -1.78 -22.91
C GLY A 415 -1.62 -1.36 -24.08
N VAL A 416 -1.46 -0.05 -24.31
CA VAL A 416 -0.70 0.50 -25.44
C VAL A 416 0.81 0.36 -25.23
N GLY A 417 1.32 0.67 -24.04
CA GLY A 417 2.75 0.73 -23.77
C GLY A 417 3.55 -0.51 -24.15
N PRO A 418 3.11 -1.73 -23.81
CA PRO A 418 3.79 -2.96 -24.20
C PRO A 418 3.89 -3.20 -25.70
N LEU A 419 2.92 -2.69 -26.46
CA LEU A 419 2.82 -2.92 -27.92
C LEU A 419 3.70 -1.99 -28.75
N LEU A 420 4.17 -0.88 -28.15
CA LEU A 420 5.04 0.08 -28.83
C LEU A 420 6.50 -0.37 -28.83
N ALA A 421 7.20 -0.07 -29.90
CA ALA A 421 8.64 -0.28 -30.02
C ALA A 421 9.44 0.86 -29.36
N TRP A 422 10.68 0.58 -29.00
CA TRP A 422 11.64 1.60 -28.58
C TRP A 422 12.00 2.52 -29.77
N ARG A 423 12.21 3.81 -29.51
CA ARG A 423 12.53 4.90 -30.46
C ARG A 423 11.36 5.26 -31.35
N LYS A 424 10.96 4.41 -32.28
CA LYS A 424 9.89 4.68 -33.25
C LYS A 424 9.17 3.37 -33.59
N THR A 425 7.85 3.41 -33.58
CA THR A 425 7.00 2.29 -33.98
C THR A 425 6.55 2.47 -35.43
N SER A 426 6.80 1.46 -36.27
CA SER A 426 6.31 1.47 -37.66
C SER A 426 4.80 1.22 -37.75
N THR A 427 4.15 1.71 -38.78
CA THR A 427 2.73 1.49 -39.04
C THR A 427 2.38 0.02 -39.20
N GLU A 428 3.27 -0.75 -39.80
CA GLU A 428 3.12 -2.22 -39.95
C GLU A 428 3.13 -2.90 -38.57
N SER A 429 4.09 -2.53 -37.69
CA SER A 429 4.16 -3.04 -36.32
C SER A 429 2.89 -2.68 -35.51
N LEU A 430 2.38 -1.45 -35.67
CA LEU A 430 1.12 -1.04 -35.06
C LEU A 430 -0.03 -1.96 -35.51
N ARG A 431 -0.25 -2.13 -36.80
CA ARG A 431 -1.30 -2.99 -37.33
C ARG A 431 -1.22 -4.42 -36.81
N LYS A 432 -0.02 -5.00 -36.81
CA LYS A 432 0.22 -6.38 -36.39
C LYS A 432 0.01 -6.58 -34.90
N ASN A 433 0.45 -5.62 -34.07
CA ASN A 433 0.43 -5.78 -32.62
C ASN A 433 -0.89 -5.34 -31.97
N PHE A 434 -1.58 -4.35 -32.55
CA PHE A 434 -2.84 -3.81 -31.98
C PHE A 434 -4.09 -4.56 -32.46
N GLY A 435 -4.04 -5.30 -33.57
CA GLY A 435 -5.22 -5.93 -34.17
C GLY A 435 -6.00 -6.82 -33.20
N TRP A 436 -5.35 -7.87 -32.66
CA TRP A 436 -5.99 -8.79 -31.72
C TRP A 436 -6.44 -8.15 -30.41
N PRO A 437 -5.60 -7.32 -29.73
CA PRO A 437 -6.05 -6.59 -28.55
C PRO A 437 -7.26 -5.70 -28.79
N LEU A 438 -7.31 -4.99 -29.92
CA LEU A 438 -8.44 -4.13 -30.26
C LEU A 438 -9.72 -4.94 -30.48
N ILE A 439 -9.63 -6.03 -31.24
CA ILE A 439 -10.75 -6.96 -31.42
C ILE A 439 -11.25 -7.49 -30.07
N GLY A 440 -10.34 -7.90 -29.18
CA GLY A 440 -10.68 -8.37 -27.84
C GLY A 440 -11.38 -7.30 -27.00
N GLY A 441 -10.90 -6.05 -27.05
CA GLY A 441 -11.55 -4.94 -26.36
C GLY A 441 -12.94 -4.65 -26.90
N VAL A 442 -13.10 -4.54 -28.23
CA VAL A 442 -14.40 -4.31 -28.87
C VAL A 442 -15.37 -5.46 -28.57
N ALA A 443 -14.91 -6.71 -28.68
CA ALA A 443 -15.74 -7.87 -28.35
C ALA A 443 -16.23 -7.82 -26.88
N THR A 444 -15.37 -7.43 -25.95
CA THR A 444 -15.77 -7.28 -24.53
C THR A 444 -16.84 -6.19 -24.38
N ALA A 445 -16.72 -5.06 -25.08
CA ALA A 445 -17.73 -4.00 -25.07
C ALA A 445 -19.06 -4.46 -25.65
N VAL A 446 -19.04 -5.17 -26.81
CA VAL A 446 -20.26 -5.72 -27.44
C VAL A 446 -20.96 -6.72 -26.52
N ILE A 447 -20.20 -7.60 -25.87
CA ILE A 447 -20.72 -8.55 -24.88
C ILE A 447 -21.36 -7.79 -23.70
N ALA A 448 -20.68 -6.78 -23.15
CA ALA A 448 -21.21 -5.98 -22.05
C ALA A 448 -22.54 -5.30 -22.42
N LEU A 449 -22.61 -4.69 -23.60
CA LEU A 449 -23.84 -4.08 -24.12
C LEU A 449 -24.98 -5.10 -24.36
N ALA A 450 -24.65 -6.31 -24.85
CA ALA A 450 -25.59 -7.39 -25.01
C ALA A 450 -26.21 -7.88 -23.69
N PHE A 451 -25.41 -7.80 -22.59
CA PHE A 451 -25.89 -8.05 -21.22
C PHE A 451 -26.63 -6.84 -20.61
N GLY A 452 -26.84 -5.77 -21.35
CA GLY A 452 -27.59 -4.59 -20.88
C GLY A 452 -26.78 -3.59 -20.09
N LEU A 453 -25.43 -3.71 -20.01
CA LEU A 453 -24.56 -2.75 -19.34
C LEU A 453 -24.36 -1.52 -20.23
N ARG A 454 -25.14 -0.45 -20.00
CA ARG A 454 -25.16 0.76 -20.86
C ARG A 454 -24.48 1.97 -20.27
N GLU A 455 -24.01 1.87 -19.02
CA GLU A 455 -23.24 2.93 -18.35
C GLU A 455 -21.94 3.20 -19.11
N PHE A 456 -21.72 4.44 -19.56
CA PHE A 456 -20.60 4.81 -20.42
C PHE A 456 -19.23 4.42 -19.84
N TYR A 457 -18.95 4.83 -18.59
CA TYR A 457 -17.65 4.54 -17.97
C TYR A 457 -17.44 3.07 -17.66
N VAL A 458 -18.50 2.32 -17.33
CA VAL A 458 -18.42 0.87 -17.13
C VAL A 458 -18.10 0.16 -18.44
N THR A 459 -18.83 0.49 -19.52
CA THR A 459 -18.60 -0.10 -20.85
C THR A 459 -17.20 0.21 -21.36
N LEU A 460 -16.73 1.46 -21.17
CA LEU A 460 -15.36 1.88 -21.52
C LEU A 460 -14.32 1.13 -20.69
N CYS A 461 -14.53 1.00 -19.38
CA CYS A 461 -13.65 0.23 -18.49
C CYS A 461 -13.53 -1.22 -18.93
N LEU A 462 -14.66 -1.89 -19.24
CA LEU A 462 -14.67 -3.28 -19.69
C LEU A 462 -14.00 -3.43 -21.06
N MET A 463 -14.23 -2.50 -21.99
CA MET A 463 -13.56 -2.46 -23.29
C MET A 463 -12.04 -2.37 -23.13
N LEU A 464 -11.55 -1.43 -22.32
CA LEU A 464 -10.13 -1.24 -22.07
C LEU A 464 -9.53 -2.42 -21.29
N SER A 465 -10.27 -2.99 -20.35
CA SER A 465 -9.90 -4.21 -19.62
C SER A 465 -9.71 -5.39 -20.54
N GLY A 466 -10.61 -5.58 -21.49
CA GLY A 466 -10.47 -6.57 -22.56
C GLY A 466 -9.24 -6.32 -23.43
N PHE A 467 -9.05 -5.06 -23.86
CA PHE A 467 -7.87 -4.67 -24.65
C PHE A 467 -6.56 -4.98 -23.93
N VAL A 468 -6.42 -4.61 -22.64
CA VAL A 468 -5.21 -4.89 -21.84
C VAL A 468 -5.01 -6.39 -21.63
N THR A 469 -6.08 -7.12 -21.33
CA THR A 469 -6.05 -8.57 -21.14
C THR A 469 -5.52 -9.26 -22.40
N PHE A 470 -6.07 -8.96 -23.56
CA PHE A 470 -5.60 -9.53 -24.82
C PHE A 470 -4.18 -9.11 -25.16
N THR A 471 -3.78 -7.88 -24.81
CA THR A 471 -2.37 -7.44 -24.93
C THR A 471 -1.43 -8.33 -24.11
N VAL A 472 -1.72 -8.50 -22.83
CA VAL A 472 -0.91 -9.31 -21.92
C VAL A 472 -0.84 -10.77 -22.37
N PHE A 473 -1.97 -11.38 -22.67
CA PHE A 473 -2.00 -12.78 -23.12
C PHE A 473 -1.30 -12.99 -24.46
N SER A 474 -1.40 -12.04 -25.41
CA SER A 474 -0.70 -12.14 -26.68
C SER A 474 0.82 -12.09 -26.50
N GLU A 475 1.32 -11.31 -25.55
CA GLU A 475 2.76 -11.24 -25.22
C GLU A 475 3.26 -12.56 -24.60
N PHE A 476 2.49 -13.15 -23.69
CA PHE A 476 2.80 -14.48 -23.15
C PHE A 476 2.74 -15.57 -24.23
N TYR A 477 1.70 -15.58 -25.05
CA TYR A 477 1.50 -16.56 -26.10
C TYR A 477 2.64 -16.54 -27.13
N ARG A 478 2.98 -15.34 -27.66
CA ARG A 478 4.08 -15.17 -28.62
C ARG A 478 5.42 -15.65 -28.07
N GLY A 479 5.74 -15.28 -26.83
CA GLY A 479 6.97 -15.70 -26.18
C GLY A 479 7.00 -17.20 -25.86
N ALA A 480 5.92 -17.76 -25.35
CA ALA A 480 5.80 -19.18 -25.02
C ALA A 480 5.87 -20.07 -26.26
N ARG A 481 5.24 -19.66 -27.37
CA ARG A 481 5.31 -20.38 -28.66
C ARG A 481 6.74 -20.52 -29.18
N VAL A 482 7.57 -19.49 -29.04
CA VAL A 482 8.99 -19.55 -29.44
C VAL A 482 9.76 -20.57 -28.59
N ILE A 483 9.52 -20.63 -27.29
CA ILE A 483 10.16 -21.61 -26.40
C ILE A 483 9.65 -23.02 -26.71
N SER A 484 8.33 -23.20 -26.83
CA SER A 484 7.70 -24.47 -27.16
C SER A 484 8.24 -25.05 -28.47
N ALA A 485 8.37 -24.24 -29.52
CA ALA A 485 8.94 -24.66 -30.80
C ALA A 485 10.42 -25.08 -30.71
N ARG A 486 11.19 -24.53 -29.76
CA ARG A 486 12.60 -24.87 -29.56
C ARG A 486 12.83 -26.05 -28.62
N THR A 487 11.94 -26.26 -27.65
CA THR A 487 12.14 -27.26 -26.58
C THR A 487 11.23 -28.46 -26.70
N GLY A 488 10.21 -28.41 -27.57
CA GLY A 488 9.17 -29.44 -27.65
C GLY A 488 8.19 -29.46 -26.42
N SER A 489 8.37 -28.53 -25.47
CA SER A 489 7.51 -28.49 -24.26
C SER A 489 6.15 -27.91 -24.58
N ASN A 490 5.13 -28.26 -23.77
CA ASN A 490 3.79 -27.71 -23.91
C ASN A 490 3.77 -26.20 -23.67
N LEU A 491 2.74 -25.51 -24.17
CA LEU A 491 2.64 -24.05 -24.14
C LEU A 491 2.63 -23.46 -22.71
N PHE A 492 1.98 -24.15 -21.75
CA PHE A 492 1.91 -23.70 -20.37
C PHE A 492 3.28 -23.78 -19.68
N SER A 493 4.00 -24.90 -19.82
CA SER A 493 5.36 -25.04 -19.31
C SER A 493 6.31 -24.03 -19.96
N SER A 494 6.13 -23.77 -21.25
CA SER A 494 6.91 -22.76 -22.00
C SER A 494 6.64 -21.35 -21.49
N ALA A 495 5.39 -21.01 -21.13
CA ALA A 495 5.03 -19.73 -20.52
C ALA A 495 5.65 -19.56 -19.13
N ALA A 496 5.65 -20.60 -18.30
CA ALA A 496 6.32 -20.60 -17.01
C ALA A 496 7.85 -20.42 -17.16
N GLN A 497 8.48 -21.14 -18.09
CA GLN A 497 9.90 -20.97 -18.40
C GLN A 497 10.21 -19.54 -18.88
N LEU A 498 9.35 -18.99 -19.74
CA LEU A 498 9.46 -17.63 -20.26
C LEU A 498 9.44 -16.59 -19.12
N ALA A 499 8.48 -16.72 -18.19
CA ALA A 499 8.37 -15.86 -17.03
C ALA A 499 9.63 -15.93 -16.16
N MET A 500 10.15 -17.13 -15.89
CA MET A 500 11.35 -17.34 -15.08
C MET A 500 12.65 -16.88 -15.75
N ARG A 501 12.70 -16.82 -17.11
CA ARG A 501 13.85 -16.28 -17.86
C ARG A 501 13.89 -14.75 -17.84
N ASN A 502 12.72 -14.08 -17.71
CA ASN A 502 12.63 -12.62 -17.67
C ASN A 502 11.55 -12.20 -16.66
N THR A 503 11.82 -12.47 -15.38
CA THR A 503 10.90 -12.28 -14.26
C THR A 503 10.40 -10.84 -14.17
N ARG A 504 11.26 -9.85 -14.46
CA ARG A 504 10.90 -8.42 -14.41
C ARG A 504 9.82 -8.06 -15.44
N ARG A 505 9.97 -8.50 -16.69
CA ARG A 505 9.02 -8.18 -17.77
C ARG A 505 7.68 -8.87 -17.54
N TYR A 506 7.72 -10.17 -17.30
CA TYR A 506 6.51 -10.97 -17.18
C TYR A 506 5.83 -10.77 -15.82
N GLY A 507 6.58 -10.50 -14.74
CA GLY A 507 6.02 -10.02 -13.48
C GLY A 507 5.26 -8.69 -13.65
N GLY A 508 5.81 -7.75 -14.43
CA GLY A 508 5.12 -6.51 -14.79
C GLY A 508 3.80 -6.76 -15.54
N TYR A 509 3.76 -7.72 -16.46
CA TYR A 509 2.50 -8.09 -17.15
C TYR A 509 1.48 -8.72 -16.20
N VAL A 510 1.92 -9.53 -15.24
CA VAL A 510 1.03 -10.08 -14.20
C VAL A 510 0.47 -8.96 -13.33
N ILE A 511 1.29 -7.97 -12.93
CA ILE A 511 0.84 -6.78 -12.19
C ILE A 511 -0.23 -6.03 -13.00
N HIS A 512 0.00 -5.77 -14.28
CA HIS A 512 -0.97 -5.07 -15.13
C HIS A 512 -2.28 -5.85 -15.25
N PHE A 513 -2.23 -7.18 -15.36
CA PHE A 513 -3.43 -8.02 -15.34
C PHE A 513 -4.16 -7.92 -13.97
N GLY A 514 -3.42 -7.93 -12.86
CA GLY A 514 -4.00 -7.69 -11.53
C GLY A 514 -4.71 -6.34 -11.44
N MET A 515 -4.13 -5.29 -12.01
CA MET A 515 -4.79 -3.97 -12.09
C MET A 515 -6.07 -4.00 -12.92
N VAL A 516 -6.10 -4.75 -14.03
CA VAL A 516 -7.33 -4.96 -14.81
C VAL A 516 -8.44 -5.53 -13.94
N LEU A 517 -8.15 -6.55 -13.13
CA LEU A 517 -9.13 -7.15 -12.21
C LEU A 517 -9.62 -6.13 -11.17
N VAL A 518 -8.73 -5.29 -10.62
CA VAL A 518 -9.10 -4.19 -9.72
C VAL A 518 -10.05 -3.21 -10.41
N PHE A 519 -9.76 -2.80 -11.66
CA PHE A 519 -10.63 -1.90 -12.41
C PHE A 519 -12.02 -2.50 -12.70
N ILE A 520 -12.07 -3.79 -13.06
CA ILE A 520 -13.34 -4.52 -13.22
C ILE A 520 -14.12 -4.50 -11.90
N GLY A 521 -13.46 -4.78 -10.77
CA GLY A 521 -14.10 -4.75 -9.47
C GLY A 521 -14.65 -3.36 -9.10
N ILE A 522 -13.87 -2.31 -9.32
CA ILE A 522 -14.31 -0.92 -9.07
C ILE A 522 -15.49 -0.54 -9.95
N SER A 523 -15.53 -0.99 -11.21
CA SER A 523 -16.63 -0.67 -12.12
C SER A 523 -17.99 -1.22 -11.65
N GLY A 524 -17.99 -2.25 -10.79
CA GLY A 524 -19.20 -2.79 -10.15
C GLY A 524 -19.92 -1.78 -9.27
N GLN A 525 -19.21 -0.77 -8.73
CA GLN A 525 -19.80 0.26 -7.85
C GLN A 525 -20.93 1.05 -8.51
N ALA A 526 -20.94 1.15 -9.84
CA ALA A 526 -22.04 1.79 -10.59
C ALA A 526 -23.39 1.09 -10.43
N PHE A 527 -23.41 -0.15 -9.96
CA PHE A 527 -24.60 -0.98 -9.81
C PHE A 527 -24.88 -1.35 -8.35
N ASN A 528 -24.23 -0.68 -7.40
CA ASN A 528 -24.50 -0.89 -5.99
C ASN A 528 -25.95 -0.57 -5.66
N GLN A 529 -26.56 -1.39 -4.82
CA GLN A 529 -27.87 -1.16 -4.24
C GLN A 529 -27.75 -1.12 -2.72
N ASP A 530 -28.52 -0.27 -2.09
CA ASP A 530 -28.64 -0.23 -0.65
C ASP A 530 -30.10 -0.14 -0.22
N LYS A 531 -30.41 -0.70 0.94
CA LYS A 531 -31.73 -0.64 1.54
C LYS A 531 -31.63 -0.72 3.05
N GLN A 532 -32.31 0.17 3.72
CA GLN A 532 -32.44 0.20 5.17
C GLN A 532 -33.90 0.02 5.59
N MET A 533 -34.13 -0.76 6.63
CA MET A 533 -35.47 -1.03 7.14
C MET A 533 -35.46 -1.37 8.63
N GLU A 534 -36.49 -0.93 9.34
CA GLU A 534 -36.82 -1.46 10.66
C GLU A 534 -37.48 -2.82 10.49
N MET A 535 -36.92 -3.85 11.12
CA MET A 535 -37.41 -5.21 10.96
C MET A 535 -37.95 -5.75 12.29
N SER A 536 -39.12 -6.38 12.28
CA SER A 536 -39.62 -7.15 13.39
C SER A 536 -39.24 -8.62 13.24
N PRO A 537 -38.77 -9.30 14.30
CA PRO A 537 -38.51 -10.73 14.27
C PRO A 537 -39.80 -11.51 13.88
N GLY A 538 -39.65 -12.52 13.04
CA GLY A 538 -40.76 -13.41 12.70
C GLY A 538 -41.31 -14.05 14.00
N GLN A 539 -42.63 -14.19 14.13
CA GLN A 539 -43.24 -14.85 15.27
C GLN A 539 -42.89 -16.36 15.29
N SER A 540 -41.84 -16.70 16.03
CA SER A 540 -41.65 -18.06 16.53
C SER A 540 -41.58 -17.96 18.06
N SER A 541 -42.68 -18.43 18.71
CA SER A 541 -42.86 -18.74 20.13
C SER A 541 -42.00 -18.00 21.16
N SER A 542 -42.68 -17.05 21.82
CA SER A 542 -42.42 -16.41 23.13
C SER A 542 -41.36 -17.06 24.02
N GLN A 543 -40.26 -16.35 24.26
CA GLN A 543 -39.64 -16.28 25.56
C GLN A 543 -39.46 -14.81 25.93
N SER A 544 -40.04 -14.45 27.09
CA SER A 544 -40.06 -13.13 27.65
C SER A 544 -38.67 -12.60 27.96
N LEU A 545 -38.22 -11.61 27.22
CA LEU A 545 -37.04 -10.83 27.54
C LEU A 545 -37.36 -9.80 28.63
N SER A 546 -36.75 -9.97 29.79
CA SER A 546 -36.76 -8.97 30.88
C SER A 546 -36.12 -7.68 30.40
N ARG A 547 -36.85 -6.57 30.57
CA ARG A 547 -36.39 -5.21 30.31
C ARG A 547 -35.27 -4.84 31.29
N SER A 548 -34.10 -4.45 30.74
CA SER A 548 -33.17 -3.56 31.44
C SER A 548 -33.07 -2.26 30.65
N PRO A 549 -33.20 -1.09 31.28
CA PRO A 549 -33.10 0.18 30.59
C PRO A 549 -31.62 0.56 30.44
N GLY A 550 -31.09 0.38 29.24
CA GLY A 550 -29.76 0.87 28.85
C GLY A 550 -29.89 2.18 28.08
N THR A 551 -29.28 3.21 28.59
CA THR A 551 -29.16 4.56 28.04
C THR A 551 -28.77 4.57 26.58
N ALA A 552 -29.64 5.16 25.75
CA ALA A 552 -29.40 5.39 24.32
C ALA A 552 -28.31 6.45 24.12
N GLY A 553 -27.09 6.02 23.83
CA GLY A 553 -26.08 6.87 23.23
C GLY A 553 -26.35 7.01 21.73
N ALA A 554 -26.72 8.20 21.28
CA ALA A 554 -26.88 8.52 19.88
C ALA A 554 -25.52 8.36 19.17
N VAL A 555 -25.39 7.32 18.35
CA VAL A 555 -24.24 7.16 17.44
C VAL A 555 -24.48 8.05 16.23
N GLN A 556 -23.68 9.11 16.10
CA GLN A 556 -23.57 9.86 14.85
C GLN A 556 -23.18 8.89 13.73
N ALA A 557 -24.09 8.71 12.77
CA ALA A 557 -23.77 8.09 11.50
C ALA A 557 -22.62 8.87 10.86
N GLY A 558 -21.63 8.17 10.30
CA GLY A 558 -20.49 8.78 9.62
C GLY A 558 -20.95 9.77 8.52
N PRO A 559 -20.10 10.71 8.09
CA PRO A 559 -20.48 11.91 7.33
C PRO A 559 -20.98 11.68 5.90
N TYR A 560 -21.34 10.47 5.52
CA TYR A 560 -21.60 10.11 4.13
C TYR A 560 -23.02 9.57 3.88
N ASN A 561 -24.05 10.29 4.15
CA ASN A 561 -25.37 10.22 3.49
C ASN A 561 -26.41 11.08 4.22
N GLN A 562 -26.12 12.38 4.39
CA GLN A 562 -27.10 13.30 4.98
C GLN A 562 -28.11 13.89 3.97
N ASP A 563 -28.06 13.56 2.69
CA ASP A 563 -28.83 14.28 1.68
C ASP A 563 -30.18 13.64 1.28
N LYS A 564 -30.60 12.51 1.86
CA LYS A 564 -31.98 12.04 1.77
C LYS A 564 -32.37 11.27 3.03
N PRO A 565 -33.31 11.73 3.83
CA PRO A 565 -34.00 10.84 4.77
C PRO A 565 -34.80 9.82 3.92
N ALA A 566 -34.26 8.61 3.77
CA ALA A 566 -35.03 7.51 3.24
C ALA A 566 -36.19 7.25 4.22
N GLU A 567 -37.43 7.28 3.73
CA GLU A 567 -38.59 6.83 4.51
C GLU A 567 -38.31 5.40 4.98
N MET A 568 -38.07 5.26 6.28
CA MET A 568 -37.80 3.96 6.89
C MET A 568 -39.11 3.18 6.93
N LYS A 569 -39.23 2.12 6.11
CA LYS A 569 -40.38 1.22 6.11
C LYS A 569 -40.20 0.17 7.19
N SER A 570 -41.21 -0.09 7.98
CA SER A 570 -41.25 -1.17 8.98
C SER A 570 -41.88 -2.42 8.35
N GLY A 571 -41.28 -3.60 8.65
CA GLY A 571 -41.77 -4.88 8.16
C GLY A 571 -40.90 -6.07 8.60
N SER A 572 -41.39 -7.28 8.40
CA SER A 572 -40.65 -8.51 8.76
C SER A 572 -39.73 -9.04 7.66
N VAL A 573 -39.83 -8.48 6.44
CA VAL A 573 -39.14 -8.97 5.25
C VAL A 573 -38.54 -7.81 4.47
N MET A 574 -37.26 -7.91 4.14
CA MET A 574 -36.54 -6.96 3.31
C MET A 574 -36.10 -7.64 2.00
N THR A 575 -36.42 -7.04 0.85
CA THR A 575 -35.96 -7.53 -0.46
C THR A 575 -34.91 -6.59 -1.03
N ILE A 576 -33.76 -7.12 -1.44
CA ILE A 576 -32.69 -6.39 -2.13
C ILE A 576 -32.14 -7.23 -3.29
N GLY A 577 -32.20 -6.70 -4.52
CA GLY A 577 -31.86 -7.47 -5.71
C GLY A 577 -32.59 -8.81 -5.77
N PRO A 578 -31.88 -9.94 -5.97
CA PRO A 578 -32.49 -11.27 -6.00
C PRO A 578 -32.68 -11.91 -4.62
N TYR A 579 -32.35 -11.20 -3.52
CA TYR A 579 -32.35 -11.73 -2.16
C TYR A 579 -33.53 -11.19 -1.35
N THR A 580 -34.08 -12.05 -0.51
CA THR A 580 -35.09 -11.71 0.48
C THR A 580 -34.55 -12.08 1.88
N LEU A 581 -34.49 -11.10 2.77
CA LEU A 581 -33.95 -11.24 4.10
C LEU A 581 -35.11 -11.34 5.11
N HIS A 582 -35.07 -12.38 5.91
CA HIS A 582 -36.05 -12.64 6.99
C HIS A 582 -35.32 -12.57 8.33
N LEU A 583 -35.69 -11.63 9.19
CA LEU A 583 -35.17 -11.54 10.54
C LEU A 583 -35.82 -12.63 11.41
N GLN A 584 -35.04 -13.62 11.83
CA GLN A 584 -35.50 -14.77 12.61
C GLN A 584 -35.46 -14.47 14.10
N ASN A 585 -34.33 -14.06 14.61
CA ASN A 585 -34.10 -13.91 16.04
C ASN A 585 -33.03 -12.84 16.36
N PHE A 586 -33.03 -12.42 17.64
CA PHE A 586 -31.96 -11.64 18.25
C PHE A 586 -31.42 -12.37 19.47
N ASP A 587 -30.11 -12.60 19.48
CA ASP A 587 -29.38 -13.18 20.60
C ASP A 587 -28.50 -12.13 21.23
N SER A 588 -28.44 -12.11 22.57
CA SER A 588 -27.42 -11.36 23.30
C SER A 588 -26.37 -12.30 23.87
N ASP A 589 -25.09 -11.94 23.71
CA ASP A 589 -23.97 -12.73 24.22
C ASP A 589 -23.06 -11.83 25.05
N GLN A 590 -22.57 -12.36 26.17
CA GLN A 590 -21.68 -11.67 27.10
C GLN A 590 -20.31 -12.32 27.05
N GLN A 591 -19.33 -11.58 26.59
CA GLN A 591 -17.93 -11.99 26.56
C GLN A 591 -17.12 -11.19 27.60
N PRO A 592 -15.96 -11.65 28.05
CA PRO A 592 -15.16 -10.94 29.05
C PRO A 592 -14.80 -9.50 28.67
N ASN A 593 -14.67 -9.21 27.36
CA ASN A 593 -14.24 -7.91 26.84
C ASN A 593 -15.37 -7.07 26.23
N TYR A 594 -16.51 -7.67 25.89
CA TYR A 594 -17.65 -6.98 25.28
C TYR A 594 -18.97 -7.73 25.53
N SER A 595 -20.07 -7.01 25.46
CA SER A 595 -21.40 -7.57 25.24
C SER A 595 -21.82 -7.39 23.79
N SER A 596 -22.58 -8.32 23.22
CA SER A 596 -23.04 -8.21 21.82
C SER A 596 -24.53 -8.48 21.69
N GLU A 597 -25.17 -7.75 20.78
CA GLU A 597 -26.47 -8.11 20.20
C GLU A 597 -26.23 -8.62 18.77
N ARG A 598 -26.71 -9.80 18.47
CA ARG A 598 -26.55 -10.47 17.18
C ARG A 598 -27.91 -10.73 16.55
N ALA A 599 -28.11 -10.23 15.34
CA ALA A 599 -29.28 -10.58 14.52
C ALA A 599 -29.02 -11.88 13.77
N THR A 600 -30.01 -12.78 13.75
CA THR A 600 -30.00 -13.99 12.91
C THR A 600 -30.93 -13.73 11.74
N ILE A 601 -30.38 -13.66 10.54
CA ILE A 601 -31.08 -13.31 9.30
C ILE A 601 -31.02 -14.49 8.33
N ASP A 602 -32.18 -15.04 7.99
CA ASP A 602 -32.30 -16.03 6.94
C ASP A 602 -32.41 -15.33 5.57
N VAL A 603 -31.62 -15.77 4.63
CA VAL A 603 -31.55 -15.18 3.29
C VAL A 603 -32.08 -16.16 2.27
N ASP A 604 -33.17 -15.75 1.63
CA ASP A 604 -33.80 -16.47 0.54
C ASP A 604 -33.34 -15.94 -0.82
N LYS A 605 -33.24 -16.85 -1.79
CA LYS A 605 -33.06 -16.50 -3.20
C LYS A 605 -34.02 -17.36 -4.05
N GLY A 606 -34.95 -16.68 -4.74
CA GLY A 606 -35.94 -17.39 -5.53
C GLY A 606 -36.85 -18.31 -4.70
N GLY A 607 -37.19 -17.94 -3.46
CA GLY A 607 -38.05 -18.70 -2.56
C GLY A 607 -37.41 -19.91 -1.88
N LYS A 608 -36.06 -20.00 -1.90
CA LYS A 608 -35.30 -21.03 -1.18
C LYS A 608 -34.30 -20.35 -0.27
N SER A 609 -34.23 -20.78 1.00
CA SER A 609 -33.18 -20.37 1.92
C SER A 609 -31.83 -20.84 1.40
N VAL A 610 -30.89 -19.90 1.24
CA VAL A 610 -29.55 -20.17 0.70
C VAL A 610 -28.45 -19.99 1.73
N MET A 611 -28.69 -19.16 2.78
CA MET A 611 -27.67 -18.91 3.81
C MET A 611 -28.27 -18.20 5.03
N MET A 612 -27.58 -18.33 6.17
CA MET A 612 -27.84 -17.55 7.37
C MET A 612 -26.75 -16.51 7.55
N LEU A 613 -27.12 -15.26 7.88
CA LEU A 613 -26.22 -14.16 8.19
C LEU A 613 -26.37 -13.70 9.64
N TYR A 614 -25.25 -13.31 10.25
CA TYR A 614 -25.18 -13.01 11.67
C TYR A 614 -24.53 -11.62 11.93
N PRO A 615 -25.10 -10.51 11.43
CA PRO A 615 -24.58 -9.20 11.78
C PRO A 615 -24.78 -8.93 13.26
N GLN A 616 -23.79 -8.30 13.90
CA GLN A 616 -23.84 -8.03 15.32
C GLN A 616 -23.32 -6.63 15.67
N ARG A 617 -23.78 -6.11 16.79
CA ARG A 617 -23.26 -4.90 17.40
C ARG A 617 -22.65 -5.26 18.74
N ARG A 618 -21.41 -4.84 18.97
CA ARG A 618 -20.68 -5.07 20.22
C ARG A 618 -20.58 -3.79 21.00
N PHE A 619 -20.77 -3.87 22.30
CA PHE A 619 -20.53 -2.81 23.24
C PHE A 619 -19.35 -3.19 24.14
N TYR A 620 -18.38 -2.30 24.27
CA TYR A 620 -17.15 -2.49 25.03
C TYR A 620 -17.19 -1.65 26.30
N PRO A 621 -17.42 -2.24 27.50
CA PRO A 621 -17.59 -1.48 28.74
C PRO A 621 -16.34 -0.70 29.17
N SER A 622 -15.14 -1.15 28.75
CA SER A 622 -13.86 -0.56 29.15
C SER A 622 -13.65 0.86 28.60
N ASN A 623 -14.23 1.19 27.46
CA ASN A 623 -14.11 2.50 26.80
C ASN A 623 -15.48 3.11 26.41
N GLU A 624 -16.58 2.46 26.82
CA GLU A 624 -17.97 2.90 26.57
C GLU A 624 -18.28 3.07 25.06
N GLU A 625 -17.57 2.36 24.19
CA GLU A 625 -17.73 2.44 22.74
C GLU A 625 -18.46 1.22 22.18
N SER A 626 -19.12 1.44 21.03
CA SER A 626 -19.78 0.36 20.29
C SER A 626 -19.07 0.11 18.95
N GLY A 627 -18.93 -1.16 18.59
CA GLY A 627 -18.41 -1.60 17.28
C GLY A 627 -19.45 -2.38 16.50
N THR A 628 -19.48 -2.20 15.19
CA THR A 628 -20.34 -2.94 14.26
C THR A 628 -19.57 -4.11 13.66
N MET A 629 -20.15 -5.30 13.68
CA MET A 629 -19.62 -6.48 12.99
C MET A 629 -20.58 -6.85 11.86
N VAL A 630 -20.15 -6.62 10.64
CA VAL A 630 -20.94 -6.85 9.44
C VAL A 630 -20.98 -8.34 9.10
N ALA A 631 -22.04 -8.78 8.43
CA ALA A 631 -22.13 -10.11 7.84
C ALA A 631 -22.05 -9.99 6.31
N ILE A 632 -21.06 -10.62 5.71
CA ILE A 632 -20.79 -10.54 4.26
C ILE A 632 -20.87 -11.94 3.64
N SER A 633 -21.73 -12.09 2.65
CA SER A 633 -21.71 -13.27 1.78
C SER A 633 -21.14 -12.87 0.42
N SER A 634 -19.95 -13.39 0.10
CA SER A 634 -19.17 -12.95 -1.05
C SER A 634 -19.13 -14.02 -2.13
N THR A 635 -19.53 -13.64 -3.35
CA THR A 635 -19.42 -14.44 -4.56
C THR A 635 -18.57 -13.74 -5.61
N LEU A 636 -18.28 -14.39 -6.75
CA LEU A 636 -17.59 -13.71 -7.87
C LEU A 636 -18.46 -12.68 -8.58
N LYS A 637 -19.79 -12.76 -8.41
CA LYS A 637 -20.74 -11.87 -9.05
C LYS A 637 -21.04 -10.63 -8.18
N GLU A 638 -21.32 -10.87 -6.91
CA GLU A 638 -21.81 -9.85 -5.99
C GLU A 638 -21.55 -10.23 -4.52
N ASP A 639 -21.44 -9.25 -3.66
CA ASP A 639 -21.43 -9.40 -2.23
C ASP A 639 -22.76 -8.93 -1.66
N LEU A 640 -23.43 -9.78 -0.87
CA LEU A 640 -24.51 -9.37 0.00
C LEU A 640 -23.91 -9.00 1.36
N TYR A 641 -24.01 -7.73 1.71
CA TYR A 641 -23.41 -7.13 2.87
C TYR A 641 -24.50 -6.62 3.80
N VAL A 642 -24.57 -7.14 5.02
CA VAL A 642 -25.67 -6.85 5.94
C VAL A 642 -25.13 -6.33 7.26
N VAL A 643 -25.74 -5.26 7.75
CA VAL A 643 -25.37 -4.54 8.96
C VAL A 643 -26.56 -4.49 9.93
N TYR A 644 -26.31 -4.74 11.18
CA TYR A 644 -27.21 -4.36 12.27
C TYR A 644 -26.80 -2.98 12.79
N ALA A 645 -27.57 -1.96 12.45
CA ALA A 645 -27.27 -0.56 12.77
C ALA A 645 -27.69 -0.15 14.21
N GLY A 646 -28.32 -1.05 14.96
CA GLY A 646 -28.86 -0.79 16.29
C GLY A 646 -30.39 -0.75 16.29
N ARG A 647 -30.97 -0.17 17.31
CA ARG A 647 -32.41 -0.05 17.44
C ARG A 647 -32.90 1.36 17.11
N SER A 648 -34.04 1.45 16.46
CA SER A 648 -34.71 2.74 16.19
C SER A 648 -35.09 3.44 17.50
N PRO A 649 -34.83 4.75 17.67
CA PRO A 649 -35.24 5.48 18.83
C PRO A 649 -36.77 5.53 19.04
N ASP A 650 -37.52 5.55 17.93
CA ASP A 650 -38.97 5.74 17.93
C ASP A 650 -39.73 4.43 18.17
N SER A 651 -39.35 3.37 17.48
CA SER A 651 -40.06 2.09 17.49
C SER A 651 -39.40 1.03 18.38
N ASN A 652 -38.15 1.24 18.80
CA ASN A 652 -37.28 0.25 19.46
C ASN A 652 -37.08 -1.04 18.61
N LEU A 653 -37.45 -1.01 17.33
CA LEU A 653 -37.20 -2.12 16.41
C LEU A 653 -35.76 -2.11 15.92
N PRO A 654 -35.17 -3.27 15.64
CA PRO A 654 -33.86 -3.37 15.03
C PRO A 654 -33.84 -2.79 13.63
N VAL A 655 -32.83 -2.02 13.35
CA VAL A 655 -32.55 -1.42 12.04
C VAL A 655 -31.53 -2.27 11.31
N ILE A 656 -31.95 -2.87 10.19
CA ILE A 656 -31.07 -3.65 9.32
C ILE A 656 -30.80 -2.81 8.07
N HIS A 657 -29.51 -2.70 7.74
CA HIS A 657 -29.05 -2.08 6.51
C HIS A 657 -28.39 -3.14 5.63
N ALA A 658 -28.88 -3.33 4.44
CA ALA A 658 -28.36 -4.28 3.47
C ALA A 658 -27.81 -3.56 2.24
N TYR A 659 -26.66 -4.02 1.77
CA TYR A 659 -26.04 -3.55 0.53
C TYR A 659 -25.83 -4.75 -0.41
N LEU A 660 -26.02 -4.52 -1.68
CA LEU A 660 -25.66 -5.45 -2.75
C LEU A 660 -24.56 -4.81 -3.59
N ASN A 661 -23.35 -5.33 -3.47
CA ASN A 661 -22.15 -4.77 -4.08
C ASN A 661 -21.60 -5.70 -5.16
N PRO A 662 -21.87 -5.44 -6.45
CA PRO A 662 -21.37 -6.27 -7.54
C PRO A 662 -19.84 -6.19 -7.70
N LEU A 663 -19.21 -7.30 -8.05
CA LEU A 663 -17.82 -7.45 -8.48
C LEU A 663 -16.74 -7.08 -7.45
N VAL A 664 -17.08 -6.76 -6.21
CA VAL A 664 -16.09 -6.32 -5.18
C VAL A 664 -14.99 -7.36 -4.98
N LYS A 665 -15.30 -8.65 -5.05
CA LYS A 665 -14.32 -9.74 -4.92
C LYS A 665 -13.16 -9.64 -5.93
N TRP A 666 -13.40 -9.06 -7.11
CA TRP A 666 -12.34 -8.88 -8.11
C TRP A 666 -11.28 -7.85 -7.71
N ILE A 667 -11.62 -6.90 -6.82
CA ILE A 667 -10.65 -5.96 -6.24
C ILE A 667 -9.61 -6.75 -5.43
N TRP A 668 -10.08 -7.65 -4.56
CA TRP A 668 -9.23 -8.45 -3.69
C TRP A 668 -8.37 -9.45 -4.48
N LEU A 669 -8.98 -10.14 -5.45
CA LEU A 669 -8.28 -11.04 -6.35
C LEU A 669 -7.24 -10.29 -7.20
N GLY A 670 -7.60 -9.13 -7.73
CA GLY A 670 -6.69 -8.27 -8.49
C GLY A 670 -5.50 -7.82 -7.66
N GLY A 671 -5.76 -7.39 -6.42
CA GLY A 671 -4.71 -7.03 -5.47
C GLY A 671 -3.76 -8.17 -5.15
N LEU A 672 -4.27 -9.37 -4.93
CA LEU A 672 -3.45 -10.57 -4.75
C LEU A 672 -2.56 -10.83 -5.98
N VAL A 673 -3.11 -10.70 -7.19
CA VAL A 673 -2.36 -10.86 -8.45
C VAL A 673 -1.27 -9.79 -8.59
N VAL A 674 -1.53 -8.53 -8.18
CA VAL A 674 -0.50 -7.45 -8.14
C VAL A 674 0.65 -7.82 -7.22
N VAL A 675 0.37 -8.31 -6.02
CA VAL A 675 1.40 -8.74 -5.05
C VAL A 675 2.21 -9.91 -5.62
N LEU A 676 1.55 -10.96 -6.14
CA LEU A 676 2.21 -12.11 -6.73
C LEU A 676 3.06 -11.73 -7.96
N GLY A 677 2.56 -10.83 -8.82
CA GLY A 677 3.31 -10.30 -9.95
C GLY A 677 4.55 -9.53 -9.52
N THR A 678 4.46 -8.78 -8.41
CA THR A 678 5.61 -8.04 -7.86
C THR A 678 6.64 -8.99 -7.25
N ILE A 679 6.21 -10.02 -6.53
CA ILE A 679 7.10 -11.08 -6.03
C ILE A 679 7.82 -11.76 -7.21
N LEU A 680 7.10 -12.12 -8.27
CA LEU A 680 7.70 -12.67 -9.49
C LEU A 680 8.74 -11.73 -10.07
N ALA A 681 8.46 -10.43 -10.17
CA ALA A 681 9.38 -9.42 -10.70
C ALA A 681 10.65 -9.22 -9.84
N LEU A 682 10.60 -9.54 -8.54
CA LEU A 682 11.73 -9.50 -7.60
C LEU A 682 12.63 -10.73 -7.70
N LEU A 683 12.13 -11.86 -8.22
CA LEU A 683 12.92 -13.08 -8.37
C LEU A 683 14.08 -12.88 -9.35
N PRO A 684 15.24 -13.55 -9.13
CA PRO A 684 16.33 -13.52 -10.09
C PRO A 684 15.94 -14.27 -11.37
N ASN A 685 16.39 -13.76 -12.51
CA ASN A 685 16.23 -14.47 -13.78
C ASN A 685 16.98 -15.81 -13.73
N ARG A 686 16.33 -16.91 -14.10
CA ARG A 686 17.01 -18.18 -14.32
C ARG A 686 17.81 -18.10 -15.62
N GLN A 687 19.15 -18.20 -15.55
CA GLN A 687 19.99 -18.35 -16.72
C GLN A 687 19.63 -19.67 -17.42
N ALA A 688 19.47 -19.63 -18.75
CA ALA A 688 19.34 -20.86 -19.51
C ALA A 688 20.64 -21.65 -19.36
N VAL A 689 20.59 -22.81 -18.73
CA VAL A 689 21.68 -23.78 -18.79
C VAL A 689 21.76 -24.18 -20.26
N MET A 690 22.80 -23.71 -20.96
CA MET A 690 23.12 -24.28 -22.28
C MET A 690 23.52 -25.74 -22.03
N VAL A 691 22.62 -26.66 -22.35
CA VAL A 691 22.98 -28.06 -22.56
C VAL A 691 23.80 -28.04 -23.83
N MET A 692 25.12 -27.99 -23.70
CA MET A 692 26.02 -28.34 -24.79
C MET A 692 25.71 -29.81 -25.08
N SER A 693 25.08 -30.08 -26.22
CA SER A 693 25.04 -31.46 -26.76
C SER A 693 26.47 -31.91 -26.88
N PRO A 694 26.81 -33.12 -26.36
CA PRO A 694 28.14 -33.67 -26.59
C PRO A 694 28.37 -33.74 -28.11
N ALA A 695 29.40 -33.06 -28.55
CA ALA A 695 29.86 -33.20 -29.93
C ALA A 695 30.08 -34.68 -30.17
N THR A 696 29.37 -35.25 -31.15
CA THR A 696 29.57 -36.61 -31.62
C THR A 696 31.05 -36.69 -32.05
N GLU A 697 31.86 -37.39 -31.26
CA GLU A 697 33.21 -37.76 -31.64
C GLU A 697 33.12 -38.54 -32.96
N ARG A 698 33.46 -37.88 -34.07
CA ARG A 698 33.80 -38.59 -35.30
C ARG A 698 35.13 -39.22 -35.06
N SER A 699 35.19 -40.54 -34.99
CA SER A 699 36.39 -41.33 -35.00
C SER A 699 37.32 -40.91 -36.16
N PRO A 700 38.63 -40.72 -35.92
CA PRO A 700 39.55 -40.42 -36.99
C PRO A 700 39.78 -41.67 -37.86
N VAL A 701 39.45 -41.55 -39.15
CA VAL A 701 39.93 -42.49 -40.20
C VAL A 701 41.43 -42.27 -40.36
N LEU A 702 42.21 -43.26 -40.02
CA LEU A 702 43.66 -43.35 -40.33
C LEU A 702 43.89 -43.38 -41.85
N GLY A 703 44.60 -42.39 -42.34
CA GLY A 703 45.14 -42.36 -43.72
C GLY A 703 46.24 -41.32 -43.81
N GLY A 704 47.51 -41.76 -44.01
CA GLY A 704 48.71 -41.02 -43.88
C GLY A 704 48.96 -39.94 -44.96
N ASP A 705 49.79 -39.06 -44.68
CA ASP A 705 51.00 -38.55 -45.30
C ASP A 705 51.25 -37.08 -44.93
N GLY A 706 52.54 -36.83 -44.74
CA GLY A 706 53.05 -35.63 -44.11
C GLY A 706 52.97 -34.37 -44.94
N THR A 707 52.80 -33.26 -44.31
CA THR A 707 53.48 -31.98 -44.52
C THR A 707 53.10 -31.03 -43.39
N GLN A 708 54.04 -30.24 -42.89
CA GLN A 708 53.94 -29.34 -41.75
C GLN A 708 52.88 -28.21 -41.95
N PRO A 709 52.16 -27.80 -40.93
CA PRO A 709 51.24 -26.67 -41.02
C PRO A 709 51.88 -25.34 -40.50
N ALA A 710 51.64 -24.31 -41.30
CA ALA A 710 51.90 -22.92 -40.95
C ALA A 710 51.09 -22.45 -39.76
N ARG A 711 51.69 -21.67 -38.85
CA ARG A 711 51.06 -21.00 -37.76
C ARG A 711 50.05 -19.96 -38.27
N ALA A 712 48.77 -20.17 -38.03
CA ALA A 712 47.74 -19.16 -38.15
C ALA A 712 47.36 -18.62 -36.78
N SER A 713 47.57 -17.34 -36.56
CA SER A 713 47.12 -16.57 -35.39
C SER A 713 45.62 -16.38 -35.48
N ILE A 714 44.87 -16.96 -34.53
CA ILE A 714 43.43 -16.72 -34.37
C ILE A 714 43.22 -15.55 -33.42
N SER A 715 42.87 -14.38 -33.96
CA SER A 715 42.26 -13.31 -33.24
C SER A 715 40.74 -13.57 -33.17
N ALA A 716 40.27 -14.09 -32.06
CA ALA A 716 38.84 -14.24 -31.81
C ALA A 716 38.24 -12.88 -31.39
N ARG A 717 37.72 -12.14 -32.35
CA ARG A 717 36.71 -11.09 -32.09
C ARG A 717 35.35 -11.77 -32.04
N SER A 718 34.83 -12.00 -30.84
CA SER A 718 33.41 -12.33 -30.62
C SER A 718 32.56 -11.10 -30.88
N GLN A 719 32.02 -10.95 -32.04
CA GLN A 719 30.85 -10.10 -32.30
C GLN A 719 29.59 -10.93 -31.99
N LEU A 720 28.98 -10.68 -30.85
CA LEU A 720 27.61 -11.08 -30.60
C LEU A 720 26.67 -10.08 -31.29
N PRO A 721 25.66 -10.51 -32.02
CA PRO A 721 24.71 -9.62 -32.64
C PRO A 721 23.89 -8.90 -31.54
N LYS A 722 23.91 -7.59 -31.57
CA LYS A 722 22.95 -6.74 -30.89
C LYS A 722 21.65 -6.79 -31.68
N ASP A 723 20.75 -7.65 -31.33
CA ASP A 723 19.43 -7.67 -31.94
C ASP A 723 18.32 -7.57 -30.94
N ASN A 724 17.58 -6.52 -31.18
CA ASN A 724 16.12 -6.39 -31.30
C ASN A 724 15.31 -7.42 -30.53
N VAL A 725 14.97 -7.07 -29.29
CA VAL A 725 13.61 -7.25 -28.74
C VAL A 725 13.32 -6.14 -27.71
#